data_f84e6019cc3051ff02954ddfa0160941
#
_entry.id   f84e6019cc3051ff02954ddfa0160941
#
_cell.length_a   1.000
_cell.length_b   1.000
_cell.length_c   1.000
_cell.angle_alpha   90.00
_cell.angle_beta   90.00
_cell.angle_gamma   90.00
#
_symmetry.space_group_name_H-M   'P 1'
#
loop_
_entity.id
_entity.type
_entity.pdbx_description
1 polymer ?
#
loop_
_entity_poly.entity_id
_entity_poly.type
_entity_poly.pdbx_seq_one_letter_code
_entity_poly.pdbx_strand_id
1 'polypeptide(L)'
;MLMCSRCKKRPAVVFISQMNAKDPQHKKNEGLCLVCAKELGISQVDDYMKAMGISDDDLEAMSNQLMEASDGDDFEPGGTNFLSNLFGGDAGNLFSSLAGGMPKATDEDGEKKPKDKKKKLKFLNNYCTNLTQKAREGKLDNVVGRDKEISRVIHILSRRQKNNPCLIGEPGVGKTAIAEGIAQRIVGGDVPFHIKDKELYLLDLTALVAGTQFRGQFESRCKGLVEEVKEQGNVILFIDEVHTLVGTGDNEGTMNAANILKPSLSRGEIQVIGATTFKEYRKYIEKDSALERRFQPVTVSEPTVEDTITVLKGIKQYYENFHRVKISDDMLRECAVLSERYINDRFLPDKAIDLLDEACACTSIRTPEIEEFDALNEELKKHEKLVEDYEQKPDPDYEIIAKEKGEILRIQNRLKEVEETLKNVQVTEEDISKVIELWTGIPANKIAQTEYDKIKHLKEALSKRVIGQDEAVDKVAKAIKRTRVQLSKRRRPASFIFVGPTGVGKTELVKVLGEELFDATEPLIRVDMTEYMEKHSVSKLIGSPPGYVGFDEAGQLTEKVRRRPYSVLLFDEIEKAHPDVMNILLQILDEGRINDSQGRSVSFENTVIVMTSNAGSTDRDTGVGFNKTDSDIAKDKAMKALRDFLRPEFLGRIDEIVVFNPLTEENFAGIAGLMLDEMKSPLEEKHISLRYTDEALKTIAHKAYGQKLGARDIRRVIRNEVEDKIAELLIDKGEGVVSAVAISADNGEIKVDAL
;
A
#
# COMPACT_ATOMS: atom_id res chain seq x y z
N MET A 1 -9.68 -33.94 36.53
CA MET A 1 -8.35 -34.52 36.27
C MET A 1 -7.96 -35.60 37.25
N LEU A 2 -7.36 -36.71 36.81
CA LEU A 2 -6.82 -37.73 37.71
C LEU A 2 -5.47 -37.28 38.23
N MET A 3 -5.38 -37.06 39.54
CA MET A 3 -4.13 -36.69 40.20
C MET A 3 -3.29 -37.93 40.49
N CYS A 4 -1.97 -37.77 40.53
CA CYS A 4 -1.02 -38.83 40.82
C CYS A 4 -1.40 -39.59 42.12
N SER A 5 -1.55 -40.91 42.05
CA SER A 5 -1.96 -41.73 43.18
C SER A 5 -0.98 -41.70 44.34
N ARG A 6 0.32 -41.35 44.07
CA ARG A 6 1.39 -41.35 45.09
C ARG A 6 1.59 -39.97 45.72
N CYS A 7 1.86 -38.93 44.93
CA CYS A 7 2.16 -37.61 45.48
C CYS A 7 0.91 -36.72 45.66
N LYS A 8 -0.19 -37.01 44.97
CA LYS A 8 -1.46 -36.23 44.99
C LYS A 8 -1.31 -34.72 44.73
N LYS A 9 -0.16 -34.30 44.18
CA LYS A 9 0.17 -32.90 43.91
C LYS A 9 0.25 -32.59 42.44
N ARG A 10 0.48 -33.59 41.58
CA ARG A 10 0.72 -33.43 40.16
C ARG A 10 -0.24 -34.28 39.35
N PRO A 11 -0.60 -33.90 38.12
CA PRO A 11 -1.48 -34.74 37.26
C PRO A 11 -0.84 -36.07 36.93
N ALA A 12 -1.67 -37.14 36.82
CA ALA A 12 -1.23 -38.44 36.44
C ALA A 12 -1.05 -38.53 34.91
N VAL A 13 0.17 -38.92 34.48
CA VAL A 13 0.56 -39.02 33.07
C VAL A 13 0.88 -40.49 32.69
N VAL A 14 1.36 -41.29 33.64
CA VAL A 14 1.73 -42.69 33.43
C VAL A 14 0.72 -43.55 34.17
N PHE A 15 0.07 -44.49 33.47
CA PHE A 15 -0.91 -45.41 34.05
C PHE A 15 -0.33 -46.81 34.07
N ILE A 16 -0.30 -47.41 35.24
CA ILE A 16 0.24 -48.76 35.48
C ILE A 16 -0.91 -49.69 35.91
N SER A 17 -1.03 -50.85 35.28
CA SER A 17 -1.92 -51.90 35.70
C SER A 17 -1.11 -52.98 36.44
N GLN A 18 -1.28 -53.08 37.76
CA GLN A 18 -0.67 -54.13 38.55
C GLN A 18 -1.67 -55.27 38.75
N MET A 19 -1.24 -56.52 38.43
CA MET A 19 -1.97 -57.73 38.77
C MET A 19 -1.56 -58.14 40.16
N ASN A 20 -2.53 -58.36 41.04
CA ASN A 20 -2.27 -58.84 42.38
C ASN A 20 -2.06 -60.33 42.32
N ALA A 21 -0.92 -60.83 42.81
CA ALA A 21 -0.56 -62.27 42.78
C ALA A 21 -1.53 -63.15 43.56
N LYS A 22 -2.45 -62.62 44.38
CA LYS A 22 -3.44 -63.37 45.18
C LYS A 22 -4.86 -63.33 44.62
N ASP A 23 -5.14 -62.52 43.61
CA ASP A 23 -6.49 -62.41 43.00
C ASP A 23 -6.40 -61.91 41.55
N PRO A 24 -6.39 -62.84 40.56
CA PRO A 24 -6.12 -62.45 39.14
C PRO A 24 -7.25 -61.67 38.44
N GLN A 25 -8.41 -61.57 39.07
CA GLN A 25 -9.58 -60.90 38.44
C GLN A 25 -9.69 -59.35 38.77
N HIS A 26 -8.93 -58.84 39.75
CA HIS A 26 -8.95 -57.42 40.09
C HIS A 26 -7.67 -56.72 39.63
N LYS A 27 -7.75 -56.05 38.48
CA LYS A 27 -6.70 -55.12 38.00
C LYS A 27 -6.82 -53.81 38.72
N LYS A 28 -5.78 -53.40 39.45
CA LYS A 28 -5.69 -52.08 40.05
C LYS A 28 -4.91 -51.16 39.11
N ASN A 29 -5.59 -50.18 38.53
CA ASN A 29 -4.95 -49.17 37.68
C ASN A 29 -4.53 -47.99 38.57
N GLU A 30 -3.22 -47.71 38.60
CA GLU A 30 -2.67 -46.54 39.31
C GLU A 30 -2.10 -45.53 38.31
N GLY A 31 -2.54 -44.28 38.41
CA GLY A 31 -1.99 -43.16 37.63
C GLY A 31 -0.87 -42.48 38.40
N LEU A 32 0.30 -42.33 37.80
CA LEU A 32 1.48 -41.68 38.37
C LEU A 32 1.90 -40.44 37.56
N CYS A 33 2.44 -39.41 38.21
CA CYS A 33 3.12 -38.31 37.51
C CYS A 33 4.53 -38.77 37.07
N LEU A 34 5.15 -38.11 36.11
CA LEU A 34 6.45 -38.46 35.55
C LEU A 34 7.55 -38.58 36.62
N VAL A 35 7.58 -37.69 37.59
CA VAL A 35 8.55 -37.70 38.68
C VAL A 35 8.39 -38.95 39.57
N CYS A 36 7.15 -39.27 39.99
CA CYS A 36 6.89 -40.45 40.80
C CYS A 36 7.08 -41.75 40.02
N ALA A 37 6.86 -41.77 38.72
CA ALA A 37 7.11 -42.90 37.87
C ALA A 37 8.61 -43.23 37.74
N LYS A 38 9.46 -42.18 37.69
CA LYS A 38 10.92 -42.31 37.71
C LYS A 38 11.42 -42.80 39.07
N GLU A 39 10.95 -42.22 40.18
CA GLU A 39 11.32 -42.67 41.54
C GLU A 39 10.96 -44.13 41.82
N LEU A 40 9.98 -44.67 41.11
CA LEU A 40 9.60 -46.11 41.19
C LEU A 40 10.47 -47.01 40.31
N GLY A 41 11.44 -46.47 39.55
CA GLY A 41 12.36 -47.22 38.73
C GLY A 41 11.70 -47.94 37.58
N ILE A 42 10.67 -47.34 36.93
CA ILE A 42 10.00 -47.97 35.79
C ILE A 42 10.96 -47.87 34.61
N SER A 43 11.57 -49.02 34.25
CA SER A 43 12.62 -49.09 33.20
C SER A 43 12.27 -48.38 31.90
N GLN A 44 11.02 -48.46 31.50
CA GLN A 44 10.52 -47.79 30.28
C GLN A 44 10.53 -46.26 30.36
N VAL A 45 10.37 -45.68 31.53
CA VAL A 45 10.45 -44.22 31.76
C VAL A 45 11.90 -43.81 31.82
N ASP A 46 12.76 -44.58 32.46
CA ASP A 46 14.21 -44.30 32.53
C ASP A 46 14.90 -44.42 31.17
N ASP A 47 14.55 -45.43 30.37
CA ASP A 47 15.09 -45.61 29.02
C ASP A 47 14.65 -44.50 28.08
N TYR A 48 13.43 -44.01 28.21
CA TYR A 48 12.90 -42.88 27.45
C TYR A 48 13.60 -41.58 27.80
N MET A 49 13.84 -41.33 29.09
CA MET A 49 14.52 -40.16 29.57
C MET A 49 15.98 -40.11 29.13
N LYS A 50 16.68 -41.22 29.15
CA LYS A 50 18.05 -41.34 28.64
C LYS A 50 18.11 -41.13 27.12
N ALA A 51 17.13 -41.65 26.37
CA ALA A 51 17.07 -41.49 24.92
C ALA A 51 16.80 -40.04 24.48
N MET A 52 16.09 -39.26 25.31
CA MET A 52 15.75 -37.83 25.04
C MET A 52 16.73 -36.86 25.68
N GLY A 53 17.68 -37.31 26.52
CA GLY A 53 18.63 -36.42 27.19
C GLY A 53 18.00 -35.44 28.21
N ILE A 54 16.86 -35.82 28.81
CA ILE A 54 16.10 -35.01 29.76
C ILE A 54 16.72 -35.11 31.16
N SER A 55 17.13 -34.00 31.73
CA SER A 55 17.67 -33.90 33.10
C SER A 55 16.55 -33.89 34.17
N ASP A 56 16.93 -34.09 35.44
CA ASP A 56 15.96 -34.07 36.56
C ASP A 56 15.31 -32.70 36.74
N ASP A 57 16.02 -31.64 36.47
CA ASP A 57 15.54 -30.26 36.53
C ASP A 57 14.52 -29.97 35.40
N ASP A 58 14.74 -30.53 34.20
CA ASP A 58 13.83 -30.43 33.07
C ASP A 58 12.50 -31.17 33.34
N LEU A 59 12.56 -32.28 34.08
CA LEU A 59 11.38 -33.05 34.50
C LEU A 59 10.48 -32.29 35.48
N GLU A 60 11.09 -31.53 36.40
CA GLU A 60 10.32 -30.66 37.30
C GLU A 60 9.71 -29.50 36.55
N ALA A 61 10.44 -28.86 35.63
CA ALA A 61 9.95 -27.79 34.79
C ALA A 61 8.75 -28.23 33.91
N MET A 62 8.86 -29.40 33.25
CA MET A 62 7.77 -30.02 32.47
C MET A 62 6.54 -30.34 33.31
N SER A 63 6.76 -30.84 34.55
CA SER A 63 5.66 -31.15 35.47
C SER A 63 4.93 -29.90 35.95
N ASN A 64 5.62 -28.77 36.10
CA ASN A 64 5.03 -27.49 36.48
C ASN A 64 4.29 -26.82 35.30
N GLN A 65 4.80 -26.93 34.06
CA GLN A 65 4.11 -26.50 32.85
C GLN A 65 2.80 -27.28 32.60
N LEU A 66 2.79 -28.58 32.94
CA LEU A 66 1.57 -29.39 32.89
C LEU A 66 0.53 -28.97 33.94
N MET A 67 0.95 -28.38 35.08
CA MET A 67 0.04 -27.81 36.05
C MET A 67 -0.55 -26.49 35.58
N GLU A 68 0.24 -25.60 34.97
CA GLU A 68 -0.22 -24.32 34.42
C GLU A 68 -1.17 -24.48 33.24
N ALA A 69 -0.92 -25.49 32.37
CA ALA A 69 -1.79 -25.81 31.24
C ALA A 69 -3.13 -26.45 31.67
N SER A 70 -3.26 -26.90 32.92
CA SER A 70 -4.45 -27.55 33.43
C SER A 70 -5.53 -26.65 34.02
N ASP A 71 -5.28 -25.36 34.11
CA ASP A 71 -6.24 -24.35 34.62
C ASP A 71 -7.16 -23.73 33.54
N GLY A 72 -7.05 -24.19 32.27
CA GLY A 72 -7.92 -23.80 31.16
C GLY A 72 -9.06 -24.81 30.94
N ASP A 73 -10.28 -24.33 30.68
CA ASP A 73 -11.55 -25.07 30.61
C ASP A 73 -11.68 -26.12 29.45
N ASP A 74 -10.67 -26.31 28.59
CA ASP A 74 -10.72 -27.16 27.38
C ASP A 74 -9.84 -28.42 27.45
N PHE A 75 -9.69 -29.07 28.61
CA PHE A 75 -8.87 -30.28 28.76
C PHE A 75 -9.68 -31.59 28.79
N GLU A 76 -9.75 -32.31 27.67
CA GLU A 76 -10.24 -33.71 27.62
C GLU A 76 -9.12 -34.70 27.97
N PRO A 77 -9.28 -35.48 29.03
CA PRO A 77 -8.29 -36.52 29.42
C PRO A 77 -8.44 -37.76 28.55
N GLY A 78 -7.45 -38.02 27.69
CA GLY A 78 -7.37 -39.28 26.91
C GLY A 78 -7.15 -39.10 25.41
N GLY A 79 -7.07 -37.91 24.89
CA GLY A 79 -6.79 -37.66 23.47
C GLY A 79 -5.32 -37.87 23.11
N THR A 80 -5.04 -38.80 22.17
CA THR A 80 -3.71 -39.08 21.62
C THR A 80 -3.02 -37.87 21.01
N ASN A 81 -3.76 -36.81 20.75
CA ASN A 81 -3.25 -35.55 20.13
C ASN A 81 -2.50 -34.62 21.10
N PHE A 82 -2.76 -34.72 22.41
CA PHE A 82 -2.08 -33.87 23.40
C PHE A 82 -0.63 -34.29 23.62
N LEU A 83 -0.39 -35.61 23.75
CA LEU A 83 0.96 -36.12 23.92
C LEU A 83 1.81 -36.02 22.66
N SER A 84 1.23 -36.10 21.48
CA SER A 84 1.93 -35.86 20.22
C SER A 84 2.33 -34.37 20.02
N ASN A 85 1.56 -33.43 20.55
CA ASN A 85 1.89 -32.01 20.52
C ASN A 85 2.95 -31.61 21.56
N LEU A 86 3.00 -32.33 22.70
CA LEU A 86 3.96 -32.06 23.78
C LEU A 86 5.36 -32.64 23.51
N PHE A 87 5.44 -33.76 22.78
CA PHE A 87 6.66 -34.54 22.59
C PHE A 87 7.19 -34.62 21.16
N GLY A 88 6.63 -33.85 20.19
CA GLY A 88 7.06 -33.89 18.78
C GLY A 88 6.75 -35.25 18.12
N GLY A 89 6.11 -35.19 16.97
CA GLY A 89 5.46 -36.24 16.18
C GLY A 89 5.92 -37.71 16.16
N ASP A 90 7.04 -38.10 16.72
CA ASP A 90 7.54 -39.48 16.73
C ASP A 90 7.21 -40.25 18.03
N ALA A 91 6.98 -39.58 19.13
CA ALA A 91 6.68 -40.18 20.42
C ALA A 91 5.25 -40.76 20.51
N GLY A 92 4.31 -40.23 19.70
CA GLY A 92 2.93 -40.75 19.63
C GLY A 92 2.81 -42.17 19.11
N ASN A 93 3.69 -42.59 18.22
CA ASN A 93 3.70 -43.96 17.67
C ASN A 93 4.33 -45.02 18.61
N LEU A 94 5.22 -44.60 19.51
CA LEU A 94 5.82 -45.48 20.50
C LEU A 94 4.85 -45.77 21.65
N PHE A 95 4.02 -44.80 22.02
CA PHE A 95 3.03 -44.99 23.09
C PHE A 95 1.81 -45.81 22.67
N SER A 96 1.42 -45.80 21.38
CA SER A 96 0.34 -46.65 20.88
C SER A 96 0.73 -48.11 20.79
N SER A 97 2.02 -48.43 20.67
CA SER A 97 2.53 -49.82 20.71
C SER A 97 2.62 -50.40 22.13
N LEU A 98 2.61 -49.54 23.14
CA LEU A 98 2.64 -49.97 24.56
C LEU A 98 1.24 -50.20 25.17
N ALA A 99 0.17 -49.80 24.50
CA ALA A 99 -1.20 -49.84 25.05
C ALA A 99 -2.08 -50.97 24.55
N GLY A 100 -1.59 -51.95 23.80
CA GLY A 100 -2.49 -52.99 23.33
C GLY A 100 -1.87 -54.19 22.64
N GLY A 101 -1.43 -55.15 23.40
CA GLY A 101 -1.15 -56.49 22.89
C GLY A 101 -2.43 -57.30 22.69
N MET A 102 -2.76 -57.64 21.44
CA MET A 102 -3.49 -58.84 21.07
C MET A 102 -3.03 -59.32 19.70
N PRO A 103 -2.65 -60.58 19.53
CA PRO A 103 -2.19 -61.16 18.28
C PRO A 103 -3.39 -61.51 17.39
N LYS A 104 -3.37 -61.05 16.14
CA LYS A 104 -4.21 -61.59 15.08
C LYS A 104 -3.42 -62.60 14.25
N ALA A 105 -4.09 -63.76 14.07
CA ALA A 105 -3.66 -64.90 13.37
C ALA A 105 -3.15 -64.65 11.94
N THR A 106 -2.17 -65.47 11.59
CA THR A 106 -1.61 -65.71 10.27
C THR A 106 -2.64 -66.33 9.34
N ASP A 107 -2.81 -65.76 8.14
CA ASP A 107 -3.17 -66.52 6.95
C ASP A 107 -2.19 -66.16 5.83
N GLU A 108 -1.56 -67.19 5.31
CA GLU A 108 -0.63 -67.21 4.20
C GLU A 108 -1.38 -67.16 2.86
N ASP A 109 -0.66 -66.70 1.88
CA ASP A 109 -0.81 -66.76 0.42
C ASP A 109 -1.49 -65.62 -0.32
N GLY A 110 -0.68 -65.00 -1.20
CA GLY A 110 -1.17 -64.17 -2.28
C GLY A 110 -0.22 -63.06 -2.74
N GLU A 111 0.62 -63.36 -3.70
CA GLU A 111 1.28 -62.47 -4.69
C GLU A 111 1.61 -61.03 -4.34
N LYS A 112 2.90 -60.73 -4.23
CA LYS A 112 3.50 -59.42 -4.13
C LYS A 112 3.31 -58.60 -5.45
N LYS A 113 2.35 -57.69 -5.50
CA LYS A 113 2.42 -56.51 -6.37
C LYS A 113 3.17 -55.41 -5.64
N PRO A 114 4.07 -54.65 -6.29
CA PRO A 114 4.76 -53.54 -5.66
C PRO A 114 3.75 -52.42 -5.36
N LYS A 115 3.40 -52.23 -4.10
CA LYS A 115 2.68 -51.05 -3.65
C LYS A 115 3.70 -49.91 -3.55
N ASP A 116 3.64 -48.95 -4.48
CA ASP A 116 4.23 -47.62 -4.32
C ASP A 116 3.80 -47.03 -2.97
N LYS A 117 4.70 -47.09 -2.00
CA LYS A 117 4.57 -46.37 -0.74
C LYS A 117 4.84 -44.91 -1.06
N LYS A 118 3.82 -44.13 -1.45
CA LYS A 118 3.88 -42.68 -1.40
C LYS A 118 4.22 -42.30 0.05
N LYS A 119 5.49 -41.96 0.32
CA LYS A 119 5.91 -41.38 1.60
C LYS A 119 5.03 -40.14 1.83
N LYS A 120 4.39 -40.03 2.98
CA LYS A 120 3.60 -38.84 3.32
C LYS A 120 4.55 -37.66 3.41
N LEU A 121 4.36 -36.67 2.53
CA LEU A 121 5.09 -35.39 2.48
C LEU A 121 4.66 -34.56 3.70
N LYS A 122 5.38 -34.69 4.83
CA LYS A 122 4.98 -34.04 6.10
C LYS A 122 5.32 -32.55 6.10
N PHE A 123 6.55 -32.20 5.71
CA PHE A 123 7.02 -30.81 5.78
C PHE A 123 6.45 -29.96 4.63
N LEU A 124 6.43 -30.49 3.41
CA LEU A 124 5.85 -29.80 2.25
C LEU A 124 4.36 -29.51 2.46
N ASN A 125 3.58 -30.47 2.98
CA ASN A 125 2.15 -30.26 3.21
C ASN A 125 1.84 -29.30 4.38
N ASN A 126 2.72 -29.22 5.38
CA ASN A 126 2.50 -28.37 6.56
C ASN A 126 2.97 -26.92 6.36
N TYR A 127 4.01 -26.71 5.54
CA TYR A 127 4.67 -25.41 5.41
C TYR A 127 4.67 -24.87 3.99
N CYS A 128 4.14 -25.59 3.00
CA CYS A 128 4.11 -25.16 1.61
C CYS A 128 2.74 -25.36 0.99
N THR A 129 2.38 -24.44 0.10
CA THR A 129 1.18 -24.53 -0.73
C THR A 129 1.57 -25.02 -2.12
N ASN A 130 0.99 -26.11 -2.62
CA ASN A 130 1.25 -26.63 -3.97
C ASN A 130 0.50 -25.80 -5.02
N LEU A 131 1.21 -24.89 -5.71
CA LEU A 131 0.64 -24.05 -6.77
C LEU A 131 0.27 -24.86 -8.00
N THR A 132 1.05 -25.88 -8.36
CA THR A 132 0.77 -26.75 -9.49
C THR A 132 -0.52 -27.56 -9.29
N GLN A 133 -0.80 -27.99 -8.05
CA GLN A 133 -2.06 -28.65 -7.74
C GLN A 133 -3.24 -27.67 -7.84
N LYS A 134 -3.10 -26.46 -7.27
CA LYS A 134 -4.13 -25.40 -7.41
C LYS A 134 -4.41 -25.08 -8.88
N ALA A 135 -3.38 -25.06 -9.73
CA ALA A 135 -3.53 -24.86 -11.15
C ALA A 135 -4.33 -25.99 -11.82
N ARG A 136 -4.07 -27.26 -11.46
CA ARG A 136 -4.85 -28.42 -11.93
C ARG A 136 -6.32 -28.37 -11.51
N GLU A 137 -6.57 -27.83 -10.32
CA GLU A 137 -7.92 -27.65 -9.77
C GLU A 137 -8.64 -26.41 -10.32
N GLY A 138 -7.97 -25.60 -11.17
CA GLY A 138 -8.55 -24.36 -11.71
C GLY A 138 -8.77 -23.24 -10.68
N LYS A 139 -8.03 -23.29 -9.55
CA LYS A 139 -8.16 -22.33 -8.43
C LYS A 139 -7.19 -21.15 -8.51
N LEU A 140 -6.42 -21.04 -9.58
CA LEU A 140 -5.52 -19.92 -9.82
C LEU A 140 -6.12 -18.98 -10.87
N ASP A 141 -5.97 -17.68 -10.64
CA ASP A 141 -6.37 -16.66 -11.57
C ASP A 141 -5.51 -16.67 -12.82
N ASN A 142 -6.08 -16.28 -13.95
CA ASN A 142 -5.35 -16.28 -15.21
C ASN A 142 -4.31 -15.15 -15.22
N VAL A 143 -3.04 -15.50 -15.46
CA VAL A 143 -1.93 -14.53 -15.48
C VAL A 143 -1.75 -13.97 -16.88
N VAL A 144 -1.93 -12.66 -17.01
CA VAL A 144 -1.88 -11.94 -18.30
C VAL A 144 -0.76 -10.90 -18.27
N GLY A 145 -0.08 -10.69 -19.40
CA GLY A 145 0.88 -9.59 -19.57
C GLY A 145 2.28 -9.83 -19.01
N ARG A 146 2.60 -11.04 -18.51
CA ARG A 146 3.90 -11.41 -17.93
C ARG A 146 4.65 -12.50 -18.70
N ASP A 147 4.35 -12.69 -19.96
CA ASP A 147 4.93 -13.75 -20.81
C ASP A 147 6.45 -13.67 -20.94
N LYS A 148 7.01 -12.47 -20.99
CA LYS A 148 8.47 -12.25 -21.11
C LYS A 148 9.19 -12.71 -19.85
N GLU A 149 8.69 -12.29 -18.69
CA GLU A 149 9.26 -12.63 -17.38
C GLU A 149 9.11 -14.11 -17.10
N ILE A 150 7.93 -14.70 -17.32
CA ILE A 150 7.67 -16.14 -17.19
C ILE A 150 8.62 -16.95 -18.08
N SER A 151 8.73 -16.60 -19.36
CA SER A 151 9.64 -17.28 -20.30
C SER A 151 11.10 -17.15 -19.83
N ARG A 152 11.50 -15.97 -19.33
CA ARG A 152 12.85 -15.77 -18.77
C ARG A 152 13.13 -16.65 -17.58
N VAL A 153 12.18 -16.77 -16.63
CA VAL A 153 12.29 -17.65 -15.47
C VAL A 153 12.40 -19.11 -15.91
N ILE A 154 11.57 -19.57 -16.84
CA ILE A 154 11.62 -20.93 -17.39
C ILE A 154 12.99 -21.20 -18.04
N HIS A 155 13.54 -20.26 -18.80
CA HIS A 155 14.88 -20.38 -19.37
C HIS A 155 15.96 -20.52 -18.29
N ILE A 156 15.86 -19.76 -17.18
CA ILE A 156 16.83 -19.84 -16.09
C ILE A 156 16.72 -21.18 -15.36
N LEU A 157 15.50 -21.65 -15.06
CA LEU A 157 15.25 -22.95 -14.43
C LEU A 157 15.80 -24.12 -15.25
N SER A 158 15.85 -23.99 -16.59
CA SER A 158 16.38 -25.01 -17.50
C SER A 158 17.89 -25.04 -17.59
N ARG A 159 18.62 -24.12 -16.93
CA ARG A 159 20.09 -24.06 -16.98
C ARG A 159 20.71 -25.14 -16.09
N ARG A 160 21.88 -25.61 -16.49
CA ARG A 160 22.66 -26.56 -15.67
C ARG A 160 23.23 -25.94 -14.38
N GLN A 161 23.57 -24.66 -14.42
CA GLN A 161 24.11 -23.91 -13.29
C GLN A 161 23.46 -22.54 -13.23
N LYS A 162 23.41 -21.91 -12.06
CA LYS A 162 22.72 -20.64 -11.80
C LYS A 162 21.25 -20.73 -12.23
N ASN A 163 20.62 -21.83 -11.86
CA ASN A 163 19.26 -22.19 -12.23
C ASN A 163 18.19 -21.74 -11.22
N ASN A 164 18.55 -20.83 -10.30
CA ASN A 164 17.62 -20.23 -9.36
C ASN A 164 17.33 -18.78 -9.79
N PRO A 165 16.17 -18.49 -10.39
CA PRO A 165 15.78 -17.12 -10.69
C PRO A 165 15.39 -16.38 -9.42
N CYS A 166 15.69 -15.07 -9.38
CA CYS A 166 15.22 -14.16 -8.36
C CYS A 166 14.45 -13.02 -9.02
N LEU A 167 13.14 -12.96 -8.77
CA LEU A 167 12.25 -11.89 -9.22
C LEU A 167 12.51 -10.64 -8.39
N ILE A 168 12.93 -9.56 -9.04
CA ILE A 168 13.27 -8.30 -8.37
C ILE A 168 12.35 -7.22 -8.89
N GLY A 169 11.58 -6.61 -8.01
CA GLY A 169 10.64 -5.54 -8.35
C GLY A 169 10.00 -4.94 -7.12
N GLU A 170 9.35 -3.81 -7.28
CA GLU A 170 8.63 -3.15 -6.19
C GLU A 170 7.46 -4.01 -5.67
N PRO A 171 6.96 -3.77 -4.44
CA PRO A 171 5.76 -4.45 -3.93
C PRO A 171 4.56 -4.21 -4.87
N GLY A 172 3.69 -5.21 -5.05
CA GLY A 172 2.48 -5.04 -5.85
C GLY A 172 2.66 -5.11 -7.38
N VAL A 173 3.90 -5.29 -7.92
CA VAL A 173 4.09 -5.42 -9.37
C VAL A 173 3.72 -6.79 -9.94
N GLY A 174 3.27 -7.74 -9.13
CA GLY A 174 2.81 -9.06 -9.58
C GLY A 174 3.90 -10.13 -9.60
N LYS A 175 4.88 -10.11 -8.68
CA LYS A 175 5.93 -11.15 -8.59
C LYS A 175 5.34 -12.53 -8.30
N THR A 176 4.38 -12.63 -7.40
CA THR A 176 3.71 -13.88 -7.02
C THR A 176 2.87 -14.42 -8.18
N ALA A 177 2.20 -13.54 -8.95
CA ALA A 177 1.45 -13.92 -10.15
C ALA A 177 2.35 -14.60 -11.21
N ILE A 178 3.62 -14.19 -11.35
CA ILE A 178 4.57 -14.87 -12.25
C ILE A 178 4.78 -16.33 -11.82
N ALA A 179 4.87 -16.61 -10.51
CA ALA A 179 4.99 -18.00 -10.02
C ALA A 179 3.72 -18.81 -10.32
N GLU A 180 2.54 -18.23 -10.16
CA GLU A 180 1.27 -18.84 -10.52
C GLU A 180 1.18 -19.11 -12.02
N GLY A 181 1.60 -18.16 -12.87
CA GLY A 181 1.67 -18.34 -14.31
C GLY A 181 2.64 -19.45 -14.73
N ILE A 182 3.76 -19.63 -14.03
CA ILE A 182 4.67 -20.77 -14.26
C ILE A 182 3.98 -22.07 -13.90
N ALA A 183 3.25 -22.14 -12.78
CA ALA A 183 2.49 -23.34 -12.40
C ALA A 183 1.43 -23.69 -13.46
N GLN A 184 0.72 -22.70 -14.01
CA GLN A 184 -0.25 -22.90 -15.09
C GLN A 184 0.41 -23.42 -16.37
N ARG A 185 1.58 -22.89 -16.77
CA ARG A 185 2.32 -23.39 -17.94
C ARG A 185 2.87 -24.81 -17.74
N ILE A 186 3.29 -25.16 -16.52
CA ILE A 186 3.71 -26.54 -16.19
C ILE A 186 2.53 -27.50 -16.41
N VAL A 187 1.35 -27.16 -15.90
CA VAL A 187 0.13 -27.97 -16.03
C VAL A 187 -0.35 -28.04 -17.49
N GLY A 188 -0.29 -26.92 -18.21
CA GLY A 188 -0.62 -26.84 -19.65
C GLY A 188 0.38 -27.53 -20.56
N GLY A 189 1.55 -27.95 -20.03
CA GLY A 189 2.60 -28.61 -20.80
C GLY A 189 3.41 -27.67 -21.71
N ASP A 190 3.23 -26.35 -21.58
CA ASP A 190 3.92 -25.30 -22.36
C ASP A 190 5.27 -24.93 -21.69
N VAL A 191 6.05 -25.94 -21.39
CA VAL A 191 7.37 -25.82 -20.76
C VAL A 191 8.35 -26.86 -21.33
N PRO A 192 9.68 -26.62 -21.28
CA PRO A 192 10.68 -27.58 -21.69
C PRO A 192 10.55 -28.91 -20.92
N PHE A 193 10.94 -30.01 -21.56
CA PHE A 193 10.83 -31.37 -21.03
C PHE A 193 11.36 -31.53 -19.59
N HIS A 194 12.47 -30.87 -19.24
CA HIS A 194 13.07 -30.94 -17.92
C HIS A 194 12.23 -30.33 -16.78
N ILE A 195 11.26 -29.49 -17.12
CA ILE A 195 10.40 -28.78 -16.13
C ILE A 195 8.99 -29.39 -16.11
N LYS A 196 8.61 -30.17 -17.13
CA LYS A 196 7.25 -30.66 -17.32
C LYS A 196 6.71 -31.47 -16.14
N ASP A 197 7.58 -32.26 -15.47
CA ASP A 197 7.21 -33.13 -14.36
C ASP A 197 7.49 -32.47 -12.98
N LYS A 198 7.88 -31.20 -12.98
CA LYS A 198 8.15 -30.45 -11.75
C LYS A 198 6.86 -29.95 -11.11
N GLU A 199 6.90 -29.87 -9.79
CA GLU A 199 5.82 -29.29 -8.98
C GLU A 199 6.34 -28.03 -8.28
N LEU A 200 5.56 -26.93 -8.37
CA LEU A 200 5.89 -25.66 -7.77
C LEU A 200 5.16 -25.51 -6.43
N TYR A 201 5.94 -25.30 -5.37
CA TYR A 201 5.45 -25.09 -4.02
C TYR A 201 5.79 -23.69 -3.52
N LEU A 202 4.80 -22.96 -3.03
CA LEU A 202 4.97 -21.69 -2.32
C LEU A 202 5.32 -21.99 -0.87
N LEU A 203 6.49 -21.57 -0.41
CA LEU A 203 6.94 -21.72 0.98
C LEU A 203 6.37 -20.60 1.85
N ASP A 204 5.65 -20.98 2.91
CA ASP A 204 5.22 -20.08 3.97
C ASP A 204 6.29 -20.03 5.08
N LEU A 205 7.10 -18.97 5.06
CA LEU A 205 8.14 -18.76 6.07
C LEU A 205 7.56 -18.45 7.45
N THR A 206 6.38 -17.83 7.51
CA THR A 206 5.70 -17.51 8.77
C THR A 206 5.25 -18.80 9.48
N ALA A 207 4.63 -19.72 8.74
CA ALA A 207 4.24 -21.03 9.25
C ALA A 207 5.46 -21.84 9.72
N LEU A 208 6.60 -21.73 9.03
CA LEU A 208 7.83 -22.42 9.37
C LEU A 208 8.41 -21.95 10.72
N VAL A 209 8.30 -20.66 11.04
CA VAL A 209 8.75 -20.03 12.28
C VAL A 209 7.73 -20.15 13.41
N ALA A 210 6.43 -20.16 13.10
CA ALA A 210 5.36 -20.18 14.09
C ALA A 210 5.49 -21.34 15.07
N GLY A 211 5.38 -21.07 16.38
CA GLY A 211 5.47 -22.07 17.44
C GLY A 211 6.88 -22.63 17.69
N THR A 212 7.94 -22.04 17.13
CA THR A 212 9.32 -22.42 17.48
C THR A 212 9.80 -21.54 18.63
N GLN A 213 9.92 -22.13 19.83
CA GLN A 213 10.47 -21.42 21.01
C GLN A 213 12.01 -21.47 21.03
N PHE A 214 12.61 -22.46 20.37
CA PHE A 214 14.06 -22.67 20.36
C PHE A 214 14.59 -22.69 18.93
N ARG A 215 15.77 -22.10 18.73
CA ARG A 215 16.50 -22.07 17.45
C ARG A 215 16.63 -23.46 16.81
N GLY A 216 16.89 -24.49 17.61
CA GLY A 216 17.06 -25.85 17.12
C GLY A 216 15.80 -26.47 16.49
N GLN A 217 14.61 -26.05 16.92
CA GLN A 217 13.34 -26.53 16.34
C GLN A 217 13.15 -25.99 14.93
N PHE A 218 13.40 -24.69 14.73
CA PHE A 218 13.36 -24.07 13.41
C PHE A 218 14.41 -24.69 12.45
N GLU A 219 15.64 -24.87 12.93
CA GLU A 219 16.69 -25.52 12.15
C GLU A 219 16.30 -26.95 11.74
N SER A 220 15.70 -27.72 12.64
CA SER A 220 15.22 -29.08 12.36
C SER A 220 14.11 -29.09 11.31
N ARG A 221 13.14 -28.16 11.39
CA ARG A 221 12.07 -28.02 10.37
C ARG A 221 12.64 -27.65 9.00
N CYS A 222 13.56 -26.67 8.93
CA CYS A 222 14.23 -26.29 7.68
C CYS A 222 15.03 -27.46 7.08
N LYS A 223 15.77 -28.21 7.90
CA LYS A 223 16.51 -29.37 7.44
C LYS A 223 15.58 -30.47 6.92
N GLY A 224 14.52 -30.77 7.66
CA GLY A 224 13.51 -31.75 7.23
C GLY A 224 12.84 -31.36 5.90
N LEU A 225 12.48 -30.08 5.72
CA LEU A 225 11.95 -29.60 4.46
C LEU A 225 12.93 -29.77 3.29
N VAL A 226 14.21 -29.40 3.49
CA VAL A 226 15.25 -29.52 2.47
C VAL A 226 15.49 -31.00 2.10
N GLU A 227 15.50 -31.90 3.07
CA GLU A 227 15.66 -33.33 2.84
C GLU A 227 14.46 -33.91 2.07
N GLU A 228 13.24 -33.51 2.41
CA GLU A 228 12.03 -33.92 1.71
C GLU A 228 12.01 -33.44 0.25
N VAL A 229 12.40 -32.18 -0.01
CA VAL A 229 12.54 -31.62 -1.37
C VAL A 229 13.59 -32.38 -2.18
N LYS A 230 14.74 -32.73 -1.58
CA LYS A 230 15.80 -33.50 -2.25
C LYS A 230 15.34 -34.94 -2.59
N GLU A 231 14.66 -35.58 -1.69
CA GLU A 231 14.17 -36.96 -1.89
C GLU A 231 13.13 -37.01 -3.02
N GLN A 232 12.28 -35.99 -3.14
CA GLN A 232 11.29 -35.91 -4.22
C GLN A 232 11.94 -35.62 -5.58
N GLY A 233 12.94 -34.74 -5.64
CA GLY A 233 13.70 -34.41 -6.84
C GLY A 233 12.94 -33.64 -7.91
N ASN A 234 11.61 -33.57 -7.84
CA ASN A 234 10.75 -32.86 -8.79
C ASN A 234 10.14 -31.56 -8.25
N VAL A 235 10.57 -31.09 -7.08
CA VAL A 235 10.05 -29.90 -6.42
C VAL A 235 10.85 -28.65 -6.80
N ILE A 236 10.14 -27.56 -7.09
CA ILE A 236 10.66 -26.19 -7.16
C ILE A 236 10.01 -25.40 -6.03
N LEU A 237 10.82 -24.74 -5.19
CA LEU A 237 10.31 -23.88 -4.13
C LEU A 237 10.20 -22.44 -4.63
N PHE A 238 9.04 -21.82 -4.48
CA PHE A 238 8.89 -20.38 -4.59
C PHE A 238 8.94 -19.76 -3.19
N ILE A 239 9.83 -18.81 -2.99
CA ILE A 239 10.02 -18.13 -1.72
C ILE A 239 9.79 -16.64 -1.95
N ASP A 240 8.66 -16.16 -1.45
CA ASP A 240 8.41 -14.72 -1.43
C ASP A 240 9.24 -14.07 -0.31
N GLU A 241 9.62 -12.82 -0.50
CA GLU A 241 10.51 -12.10 0.40
C GLU A 241 11.79 -12.90 0.75
N VAL A 242 12.44 -13.48 -0.25
CA VAL A 242 13.62 -14.36 -0.07
C VAL A 242 14.74 -13.73 0.76
N HIS A 243 14.78 -12.41 0.89
CA HIS A 243 15.71 -11.67 1.74
C HIS A 243 15.53 -11.97 3.24
N THR A 244 14.33 -12.36 3.67
CA THR A 244 14.04 -12.74 5.07
C THR A 244 14.82 -13.99 5.50
N LEU A 245 15.20 -14.86 4.54
CA LEU A 245 16.07 -16.00 4.80
C LEU A 245 17.46 -15.60 5.29
N VAL A 246 17.98 -14.46 4.85
CA VAL A 246 19.36 -14.02 5.16
C VAL A 246 19.47 -13.43 6.56
N GLY A 247 18.33 -13.13 7.19
CA GLY A 247 18.27 -12.56 8.55
C GLY A 247 18.54 -11.06 8.56
N THR A 248 17.64 -10.30 9.13
CA THR A 248 17.85 -8.88 9.44
C THR A 248 18.66 -8.80 10.72
N GLY A 249 19.98 -8.94 10.66
CA GLY A 249 20.38 -8.72 11.91
C GLY A 249 21.83 -8.75 12.37
N ASP A 250 22.25 -7.64 12.89
CA ASP A 250 23.37 -7.43 13.82
C ASP A 250 23.05 -7.87 15.26
N ASN A 251 21.91 -8.53 15.53
CA ASN A 251 21.58 -9.06 16.84
C ASN A 251 22.00 -10.53 16.93
N GLU A 252 22.93 -10.82 17.80
CA GLU A 252 23.31 -12.16 18.23
C GLU A 252 22.05 -12.92 18.70
N GLY A 253 21.53 -13.82 17.85
CA GLY A 253 20.33 -14.64 18.16
C GLY A 253 19.32 -14.78 17.06
N THR A 254 19.39 -14.03 15.95
CA THR A 254 18.43 -14.12 14.84
C THR A 254 18.58 -15.45 14.08
N MET A 255 17.42 -16.08 13.82
CA MET A 255 17.30 -17.35 13.08
C MET A 255 17.71 -17.10 11.61
N ASN A 256 18.79 -17.72 11.17
CA ASN A 256 19.31 -17.55 9.82
C ASN A 256 19.07 -18.80 8.97
N ALA A 257 17.91 -18.88 8.31
CA ALA A 257 17.53 -20.00 7.44
C ALA A 257 18.47 -20.13 6.23
N ALA A 258 19.11 -19.02 5.81
CA ALA A 258 20.05 -19.04 4.69
C ALA A 258 21.22 -19.99 4.93
N ASN A 259 21.73 -20.09 6.14
CA ASN A 259 22.85 -20.98 6.45
C ASN A 259 22.51 -22.47 6.26
N ILE A 260 21.23 -22.83 6.38
CA ILE A 260 20.74 -24.20 6.16
C ILE A 260 20.51 -24.46 4.67
N LEU A 261 19.93 -23.48 3.96
CA LEU A 261 19.64 -23.58 2.53
C LEU A 261 20.86 -23.39 1.62
N LYS A 262 21.83 -22.54 2.02
CA LYS A 262 23.05 -22.25 1.24
C LYS A 262 23.82 -23.50 0.77
N PRO A 263 24.10 -24.53 1.59
CA PRO A 263 24.80 -25.72 1.14
C PRO A 263 24.06 -26.46 0.02
N SER A 264 22.75 -26.59 0.16
CA SER A 264 21.90 -27.31 -0.80
C SER A 264 21.70 -26.54 -2.10
N LEU A 265 21.53 -25.21 -2.02
CA LEU A 265 21.53 -24.32 -3.16
C LEU A 265 22.90 -24.32 -3.87
N SER A 266 24.00 -24.35 -3.10
CA SER A 266 25.36 -24.35 -3.65
C SER A 266 25.68 -25.62 -4.42
N ARG A 267 25.16 -26.77 -3.98
CA ARG A 267 25.34 -28.06 -4.64
C ARG A 267 24.34 -28.31 -5.76
N GLY A 268 23.31 -27.43 -5.91
CA GLY A 268 22.25 -27.62 -6.90
C GLY A 268 21.29 -28.76 -6.56
N GLU A 269 21.18 -29.11 -5.28
CA GLU A 269 20.32 -30.20 -4.79
C GLU A 269 18.85 -29.79 -4.73
N ILE A 270 18.57 -28.49 -4.64
CA ILE A 270 17.24 -27.88 -4.65
C ILE A 270 17.19 -26.76 -5.67
N GLN A 271 16.02 -26.53 -6.26
CA GLN A 271 15.71 -25.40 -7.14
C GLN A 271 14.78 -24.43 -6.42
N VAL A 272 15.13 -23.14 -6.47
CA VAL A 272 14.37 -22.07 -5.79
C VAL A 272 14.11 -20.93 -6.75
N ILE A 273 12.89 -20.41 -6.74
CA ILE A 273 12.51 -19.11 -7.32
C ILE A 273 12.36 -18.16 -6.13
N GLY A 274 13.19 -17.14 -6.03
CA GLY A 274 13.06 -16.09 -5.03
C GLY A 274 12.29 -14.89 -5.55
N ALA A 275 11.60 -14.16 -4.69
CA ALA A 275 11.04 -12.84 -4.98
C ALA A 275 11.49 -11.85 -3.91
N THR A 276 11.83 -10.61 -4.30
CA THR A 276 12.28 -9.56 -3.37
C THR A 276 12.20 -8.17 -4.03
N THR A 277 12.48 -7.12 -3.28
CA THR A 277 12.60 -5.76 -3.80
C THR A 277 14.02 -5.44 -4.24
N PHE A 278 14.22 -4.36 -5.05
CA PHE A 278 15.55 -3.91 -5.46
C PHE A 278 16.45 -3.55 -4.28
N LYS A 279 15.89 -2.87 -3.28
CA LYS A 279 16.61 -2.43 -2.08
C LYS A 279 17.13 -3.63 -1.27
N GLU A 280 16.27 -4.61 -1.08
CA GLU A 280 16.57 -5.80 -0.28
C GLU A 280 17.51 -6.75 -1.01
N TYR A 281 17.35 -6.91 -2.34
CA TYR A 281 18.27 -7.69 -3.15
C TYR A 281 19.71 -7.19 -3.01
N ARG A 282 19.93 -5.87 -3.17
CA ARG A 282 21.25 -5.25 -3.00
C ARG A 282 21.79 -5.37 -1.57
N LYS A 283 20.91 -5.20 -0.58
CA LYS A 283 21.32 -5.21 0.83
C LYS A 283 21.69 -6.61 1.32
N TYR A 284 20.97 -7.65 0.91
CA TYR A 284 21.06 -8.98 1.50
C TYR A 284 21.59 -10.05 0.54
N ILE A 285 21.24 -10.02 -0.74
CA ILE A 285 21.61 -11.08 -1.70
C ILE A 285 22.95 -10.75 -2.39
N GLU A 286 23.12 -9.55 -2.93
CA GLU A 286 24.37 -9.14 -3.60
C GLU A 286 25.57 -9.09 -2.65
N LYS A 287 25.36 -8.76 -1.38
CA LYS A 287 26.45 -8.75 -0.38
C LYS A 287 26.91 -10.14 0.02
N ASP A 288 26.09 -11.15 -0.16
CA ASP A 288 26.42 -12.54 0.12
C ASP A 288 26.91 -13.25 -1.13
N SER A 289 28.24 -13.40 -1.26
CA SER A 289 28.90 -13.98 -2.44
C SER A 289 28.45 -15.42 -2.77
N ALA A 290 27.93 -16.16 -1.79
CA ALA A 290 27.42 -17.52 -1.99
C ALA A 290 26.02 -17.51 -2.64
N LEU A 291 25.16 -16.56 -2.27
CA LEU A 291 23.82 -16.39 -2.84
C LEU A 291 23.89 -15.69 -4.21
N GLU A 292 24.66 -14.62 -4.33
CA GLU A 292 24.86 -13.88 -5.60
C GLU A 292 25.26 -14.80 -6.76
N ARG A 293 26.15 -15.76 -6.50
CA ARG A 293 26.60 -16.73 -7.51
C ARG A 293 25.54 -17.76 -7.88
N ARG A 294 24.44 -17.87 -7.14
CA ARG A 294 23.40 -18.90 -7.31
C ARG A 294 22.10 -18.35 -7.82
N PHE A 295 21.75 -17.15 -7.40
CA PHE A 295 20.57 -16.48 -7.91
C PHE A 295 20.86 -15.71 -9.21
N GLN A 296 19.92 -15.80 -10.16
CA GLN A 296 19.94 -15.01 -11.39
C GLN A 296 18.82 -13.97 -11.33
N PRO A 297 19.15 -12.67 -11.33
CA PRO A 297 18.15 -11.62 -11.27
C PRO A 297 17.25 -11.60 -12.51
N VAL A 298 15.96 -11.43 -12.27
CA VAL A 298 14.92 -11.17 -13.27
C VAL A 298 14.16 -9.94 -12.81
N THR A 299 14.33 -8.83 -13.51
CA THR A 299 13.65 -7.58 -13.19
C THR A 299 12.19 -7.66 -13.58
N VAL A 300 11.31 -7.36 -12.63
CA VAL A 300 9.86 -7.25 -12.82
C VAL A 300 9.51 -5.76 -12.68
N SER A 301 9.33 -5.10 -13.81
CA SER A 301 8.97 -3.69 -13.87
C SER A 301 7.48 -3.50 -13.61
N GLU A 302 7.13 -2.30 -13.12
CA GLU A 302 5.74 -1.85 -13.08
C GLU A 302 5.15 -1.86 -14.50
N PRO A 303 3.97 -2.45 -14.71
CA PRO A 303 3.32 -2.45 -16.03
C PRO A 303 2.82 -1.05 -16.39
N THR A 304 2.66 -0.79 -17.67
CA THR A 304 2.02 0.43 -18.15
C THR A 304 0.51 0.41 -17.86
N VAL A 305 -0.15 1.57 -17.95
CA VAL A 305 -1.62 1.64 -17.81
C VAL A 305 -2.32 0.72 -18.83
N GLU A 306 -1.86 0.67 -20.08
CA GLU A 306 -2.44 -0.20 -21.11
C GLU A 306 -2.23 -1.71 -20.80
N ASP A 307 -1.06 -2.08 -20.29
CA ASP A 307 -0.80 -3.45 -19.85
C ASP A 307 -1.70 -3.80 -18.66
N THR A 308 -1.89 -2.84 -17.73
CA THR A 308 -2.77 -3.01 -16.57
C THR A 308 -4.22 -3.20 -16.98
N ILE A 309 -4.73 -2.43 -17.94
CA ILE A 309 -6.08 -2.64 -18.50
C ILE A 309 -6.22 -4.07 -19.05
N THR A 310 -5.18 -4.57 -19.71
CA THR A 310 -5.18 -5.94 -20.25
C THR A 310 -5.21 -6.98 -19.14
N VAL A 311 -4.47 -6.75 -18.04
CA VAL A 311 -4.51 -7.58 -16.83
C VAL A 311 -5.91 -7.56 -16.20
N LEU A 312 -6.49 -6.37 -15.98
CA LEU A 312 -7.83 -6.23 -15.42
C LEU A 312 -8.90 -6.95 -16.25
N LYS A 313 -8.81 -6.88 -17.58
CA LYS A 313 -9.70 -7.65 -18.47
C LYS A 313 -9.58 -9.16 -18.27
N GLY A 314 -8.36 -9.64 -18.00
CA GLY A 314 -8.11 -11.06 -17.78
C GLY A 314 -8.68 -11.58 -16.46
N ILE A 315 -8.74 -10.74 -15.43
CA ILE A 315 -9.23 -11.11 -14.09
C ILE A 315 -10.68 -10.67 -13.83
N LYS A 316 -11.27 -9.87 -14.70
CA LYS A 316 -12.63 -9.31 -14.60
C LYS A 316 -13.67 -10.31 -14.12
N GLN A 317 -13.71 -11.51 -14.72
CA GLN A 317 -14.75 -12.51 -14.43
C GLN A 317 -14.71 -13.00 -12.99
N TYR A 318 -13.54 -13.05 -12.35
CA TYR A 318 -13.41 -13.48 -10.96
C TYR A 318 -14.10 -12.50 -10.02
N TYR A 319 -13.91 -11.19 -10.24
CA TYR A 319 -14.54 -10.11 -9.47
C TYR A 319 -16.03 -10.00 -9.77
N GLU A 320 -16.44 -10.10 -11.04
CA GLU A 320 -17.86 -10.14 -11.42
C GLU A 320 -18.62 -11.28 -10.75
N ASN A 321 -18.00 -12.47 -10.68
CA ASN A 321 -18.61 -13.63 -10.05
C ASN A 321 -18.63 -13.52 -8.50
N PHE A 322 -17.58 -12.96 -7.91
CA PHE A 322 -17.48 -12.81 -6.46
C PHE A 322 -18.45 -11.77 -5.92
N HIS A 323 -18.46 -10.58 -6.50
CA HIS A 323 -19.33 -9.46 -6.07
C HIS A 323 -20.72 -9.45 -6.72
N ARG A 324 -20.94 -10.32 -7.73
CA ARG A 324 -22.20 -10.40 -8.50
C ARG A 324 -22.59 -9.11 -9.20
N VAL A 325 -21.62 -8.36 -9.65
CA VAL A 325 -21.78 -7.10 -10.38
C VAL A 325 -21.20 -7.25 -11.78
N LYS A 326 -21.64 -6.40 -12.71
CA LYS A 326 -21.04 -6.31 -14.05
C LYS A 326 -20.07 -5.15 -14.10
N ILE A 327 -18.95 -5.37 -14.80
CA ILE A 327 -17.90 -4.36 -14.97
C ILE A 327 -17.78 -4.07 -16.46
N SER A 328 -17.94 -2.83 -16.89
CA SER A 328 -17.71 -2.46 -18.28
C SER A 328 -16.22 -2.30 -18.56
N ASP A 329 -15.81 -2.42 -19.83
CA ASP A 329 -14.42 -2.20 -20.23
C ASP A 329 -13.96 -0.76 -19.98
N ASP A 330 -14.89 0.20 -20.01
CA ASP A 330 -14.63 1.60 -19.70
C ASP A 330 -14.28 1.77 -18.22
N MET A 331 -14.99 1.07 -17.32
CA MET A 331 -14.68 1.10 -15.88
C MET A 331 -13.31 0.48 -15.56
N LEU A 332 -12.90 -0.57 -16.26
CA LEU A 332 -11.55 -1.13 -16.14
C LEU A 332 -10.47 -0.11 -16.55
N ARG A 333 -10.73 0.63 -17.63
CA ARG A 333 -9.85 1.72 -18.04
C ARG A 333 -9.78 2.83 -17.02
N GLU A 334 -10.94 3.24 -16.50
CA GLU A 334 -11.03 4.26 -15.44
C GLU A 334 -10.28 3.82 -14.17
N CYS A 335 -10.46 2.59 -13.69
CA CYS A 335 -9.70 2.07 -12.55
C CYS A 335 -8.18 2.16 -12.78
N ALA A 336 -7.68 1.79 -13.96
CA ALA A 336 -6.26 1.85 -14.26
C ALA A 336 -5.74 3.29 -14.33
N VAL A 337 -6.48 4.21 -14.99
CA VAL A 337 -6.09 5.61 -15.16
C VAL A 337 -6.17 6.38 -13.85
N LEU A 338 -7.28 6.23 -13.10
CA LEU A 338 -7.48 6.95 -11.86
C LEU A 338 -6.58 6.43 -10.74
N SER A 339 -6.32 5.12 -10.67
CA SER A 339 -5.36 4.57 -9.71
C SER A 339 -3.94 5.10 -9.97
N GLU A 340 -3.52 5.23 -11.23
CA GLU A 340 -2.23 5.82 -11.58
C GLU A 340 -2.16 7.29 -11.23
N ARG A 341 -3.27 8.00 -11.37
CA ARG A 341 -3.36 9.43 -11.13
C ARG A 341 -3.38 9.80 -9.63
N TYR A 342 -4.16 9.06 -8.84
CA TYR A 342 -4.48 9.45 -7.47
C TYR A 342 -3.81 8.59 -6.39
N ILE A 343 -3.40 7.34 -6.72
CA ILE A 343 -2.78 6.41 -5.76
C ILE A 343 -1.29 6.29 -6.06
N ASN A 344 -0.46 6.98 -5.25
CA ASN A 344 0.97 7.13 -5.53
C ASN A 344 1.89 6.37 -4.56
N ASP A 345 1.33 5.78 -3.53
CA ASP A 345 2.03 4.99 -2.51
C ASP A 345 2.17 3.51 -2.88
N ARG A 346 1.45 3.05 -3.92
CA ARG A 346 1.41 1.69 -4.43
C ARG A 346 1.71 1.65 -5.92
N PHE A 347 2.00 0.45 -6.45
CA PHE A 347 2.37 0.22 -7.84
C PHE A 347 1.27 -0.51 -8.61
N LEU A 348 1.23 -0.30 -9.93
CA LEU A 348 0.41 -1.09 -10.84
C LEU A 348 0.97 -2.52 -10.94
N PRO A 349 0.12 -3.56 -11.13
CA PRO A 349 -1.33 -3.50 -11.30
C PRO A 349 -2.10 -3.52 -9.97
N ASP A 350 -1.45 -3.76 -8.82
CA ASP A 350 -2.03 -4.02 -7.51
C ASP A 350 -3.01 -2.91 -7.10
N LYS A 351 -2.57 -1.64 -7.16
CA LYS A 351 -3.43 -0.49 -6.83
C LYS A 351 -4.69 -0.37 -7.69
N ALA A 352 -4.64 -0.82 -8.95
CA ALA A 352 -5.80 -0.80 -9.85
C ALA A 352 -6.73 -1.99 -9.59
N ILE A 353 -6.17 -3.13 -9.18
CA ILE A 353 -6.93 -4.32 -8.77
C ILE A 353 -7.65 -4.04 -7.46
N ASP A 354 -6.97 -3.50 -6.46
CA ASP A 354 -7.57 -3.13 -5.17
C ASP A 354 -8.70 -2.11 -5.36
N LEU A 355 -8.48 -1.09 -6.22
CA LEU A 355 -9.50 -0.09 -6.54
C LEU A 355 -10.73 -0.72 -7.20
N LEU A 356 -10.53 -1.67 -8.11
CA LEU A 356 -11.61 -2.40 -8.77
C LEU A 356 -12.39 -3.26 -7.77
N ASP A 357 -11.68 -3.99 -6.91
CA ASP A 357 -12.28 -4.87 -5.90
C ASP A 357 -13.15 -4.06 -4.93
N GLU A 358 -12.63 -2.96 -4.40
CA GLU A 358 -13.38 -2.10 -3.47
C GLU A 358 -14.53 -1.36 -4.16
N ALA A 359 -14.39 -0.95 -5.43
CA ALA A 359 -15.50 -0.37 -6.21
C ALA A 359 -16.61 -1.39 -6.45
N CYS A 360 -16.27 -2.65 -6.73
CA CYS A 360 -17.24 -3.75 -6.81
C CYS A 360 -17.94 -3.98 -5.47
N ALA A 361 -17.20 -3.96 -4.37
CA ALA A 361 -17.76 -4.08 -3.02
C ALA A 361 -18.73 -2.92 -2.69
N CYS A 362 -18.36 -1.68 -3.02
CA CYS A 362 -19.24 -0.52 -2.86
C CYS A 362 -20.55 -0.67 -3.65
N THR A 363 -20.46 -1.16 -4.90
CA THR A 363 -21.63 -1.44 -5.73
C THR A 363 -22.51 -2.53 -5.11
N SER A 364 -21.86 -3.61 -4.61
CA SER A 364 -22.56 -4.73 -3.95
C SER A 364 -23.31 -4.26 -2.70
N ILE A 365 -22.67 -3.47 -1.83
CA ILE A 365 -23.27 -2.94 -0.60
C ILE A 365 -24.43 -1.97 -0.92
N ARG A 366 -24.30 -1.19 -1.99
CA ARG A 366 -25.36 -0.27 -2.44
C ARG A 366 -26.60 -0.98 -2.96
N THR A 367 -26.49 -2.26 -3.35
CA THR A 367 -27.53 -3.04 -4.04
C THR A 367 -28.12 -4.09 -3.09
N PRO A 368 -29.25 -3.80 -2.39
CA PRO A 368 -29.80 -4.71 -1.39
C PRO A 368 -30.28 -6.04 -1.98
N GLU A 369 -30.55 -6.10 -3.28
CA GLU A 369 -30.92 -7.32 -4.00
C GLU A 369 -29.81 -8.39 -3.99
N ILE A 370 -28.55 -7.98 -3.84
CA ILE A 370 -27.41 -8.93 -3.72
C ILE A 370 -27.47 -9.62 -2.34
N GLU A 371 -27.74 -8.88 -1.28
CA GLU A 371 -27.90 -9.43 0.07
C GLU A 371 -29.13 -10.37 0.13
N GLU A 372 -30.27 -9.99 -0.50
CA GLU A 372 -31.45 -10.84 -0.64
C GLU A 372 -31.10 -12.15 -1.37
N PHE A 373 -30.32 -12.08 -2.45
CA PHE A 373 -29.89 -13.25 -3.22
C PHE A 373 -29.03 -14.20 -2.39
N ASP A 374 -28.11 -13.68 -1.58
CA ASP A 374 -27.25 -14.49 -0.73
C ASP A 374 -28.05 -15.14 0.40
N ALA A 375 -28.94 -14.41 1.04
CA ALA A 375 -29.84 -14.94 2.06
C ALA A 375 -30.72 -16.08 1.52
N LEU A 376 -31.32 -15.90 0.34
CA LEU A 376 -32.12 -16.91 -0.32
C LEU A 376 -31.33 -18.17 -0.68
N ASN A 377 -30.05 -18.02 -1.11
CA ASN A 377 -29.18 -19.16 -1.37
C ASN A 377 -28.79 -19.93 -0.11
N GLU A 378 -28.59 -19.24 1.02
CA GLU A 378 -28.38 -19.92 2.30
C GLU A 378 -29.62 -20.65 2.78
N GLU A 379 -30.80 -20.06 2.63
CA GLU A 379 -32.08 -20.71 2.95
C GLU A 379 -32.30 -21.93 2.06
N LEU A 380 -32.04 -21.82 0.76
CA LEU A 380 -32.14 -22.94 -0.19
C LEU A 380 -31.27 -24.12 0.26
N LYS A 381 -30.00 -23.86 0.59
CA LYS A 381 -29.08 -24.91 1.08
C LYS A 381 -29.56 -25.57 2.39
N LYS A 382 -30.18 -24.79 3.30
CA LYS A 382 -30.74 -25.32 4.55
C LYS A 382 -31.90 -26.26 4.26
N HIS A 383 -32.84 -25.86 3.37
CA HIS A 383 -34.00 -26.67 3.01
C HIS A 383 -33.60 -27.92 2.20
N GLU A 384 -32.63 -27.81 1.28
CA GLU A 384 -32.08 -28.97 0.56
C GLU A 384 -31.45 -29.99 1.50
N LYS A 385 -30.66 -29.53 2.47
CA LYS A 385 -30.04 -30.40 3.48
C LYS A 385 -31.10 -31.08 4.38
N LEU A 386 -32.14 -30.35 4.77
CA LEU A 386 -33.26 -30.92 5.52
C LEU A 386 -33.97 -32.01 4.72
N VAL A 387 -34.21 -31.80 3.44
CA VAL A 387 -34.84 -32.81 2.55
C VAL A 387 -33.95 -34.07 2.49
N GLU A 388 -32.62 -33.87 2.29
CA GLU A 388 -31.66 -34.97 2.23
C GLU A 388 -31.60 -35.76 3.55
N ASP A 389 -31.58 -35.06 4.70
CA ASP A 389 -31.60 -35.69 6.04
C ASP A 389 -32.88 -36.46 6.31
N TYR A 390 -34.05 -36.02 5.81
CA TYR A 390 -35.32 -36.72 5.95
C TYR A 390 -35.44 -37.89 4.97
N GLU A 391 -34.94 -37.80 3.75
CA GLU A 391 -34.94 -38.88 2.76
C GLU A 391 -34.01 -40.06 3.20
N GLN A 392 -32.93 -39.79 3.98
CA GLN A 392 -32.01 -40.83 4.47
C GLN A 392 -32.51 -41.57 5.72
N LYS A 393 -33.64 -41.17 6.35
CA LYS A 393 -34.22 -41.86 7.51
C LYS A 393 -34.87 -43.20 7.12
N PRO A 394 -34.82 -44.19 7.99
CA PRO A 394 -35.45 -45.51 7.73
C PRO A 394 -36.98 -45.45 7.51
N ASP A 395 -37.61 -44.41 8.04
CA ASP A 395 -39.06 -44.12 7.85
C ASP A 395 -39.24 -42.64 7.45
N PRO A 396 -39.25 -42.35 6.14
CA PRO A 396 -39.30 -40.99 5.64
C PRO A 396 -40.67 -40.35 5.86
N ASP A 397 -40.71 -39.16 6.47
CA ASP A 397 -41.95 -38.36 6.59
C ASP A 397 -42.22 -37.59 5.27
N TYR A 398 -43.03 -38.17 4.42
CA TYR A 398 -43.34 -37.65 3.10
C TYR A 398 -44.11 -36.30 3.15
N GLU A 399 -44.82 -36.00 4.25
CA GLU A 399 -45.53 -34.77 4.41
C GLU A 399 -44.57 -33.59 4.64
N ILE A 400 -43.56 -33.79 5.50
CA ILE A 400 -42.50 -32.81 5.73
C ILE A 400 -41.67 -32.63 4.46
N ILE A 401 -41.28 -33.72 3.80
CA ILE A 401 -40.50 -33.63 2.55
C ILE A 401 -41.27 -32.88 1.47
N ALA A 402 -42.57 -33.07 1.32
CA ALA A 402 -43.39 -32.37 0.35
C ALA A 402 -43.47 -30.85 0.66
N LYS A 403 -43.56 -30.48 1.95
CA LYS A 403 -43.59 -29.10 2.40
C LYS A 403 -42.25 -28.41 2.13
N GLU A 404 -41.12 -29.03 2.50
CA GLU A 404 -39.78 -28.50 2.26
C GLU A 404 -39.48 -28.34 0.75
N LYS A 405 -39.89 -29.32 -0.09
CA LYS A 405 -39.81 -29.20 -1.54
C LYS A 405 -40.67 -28.06 -2.11
N GLY A 406 -41.79 -27.77 -1.48
CA GLY A 406 -42.63 -26.61 -1.82
C GLY A 406 -41.93 -25.27 -1.54
N GLU A 407 -41.24 -25.16 -0.38
CA GLU A 407 -40.46 -23.96 -0.05
C GLU A 407 -39.21 -23.83 -0.96
N ILE A 408 -38.55 -24.92 -1.30
CA ILE A 408 -37.44 -24.91 -2.27
C ILE A 408 -37.86 -24.34 -3.61
N LEU A 409 -39.03 -24.77 -4.14
CA LEU A 409 -39.57 -24.24 -5.40
C LEU A 409 -39.90 -22.75 -5.31
N ARG A 410 -40.38 -22.29 -4.18
CA ARG A 410 -40.72 -20.88 -3.93
C ARG A 410 -39.48 -20.01 -3.90
N ILE A 411 -38.47 -20.45 -3.16
CA ILE A 411 -37.14 -19.80 -3.07
C ILE A 411 -36.47 -19.76 -4.45
N GLN A 412 -36.51 -20.87 -5.21
CA GLN A 412 -35.94 -20.91 -6.57
C GLN A 412 -36.62 -19.96 -7.55
N ASN A 413 -37.94 -19.77 -7.46
CA ASN A 413 -38.63 -18.78 -8.29
C ASN A 413 -38.25 -17.35 -7.91
N ARG A 414 -38.12 -17.06 -6.59
CA ARG A 414 -37.65 -15.75 -6.13
C ARG A 414 -36.22 -15.47 -6.52
N LEU A 415 -35.37 -16.48 -6.43
CA LEU A 415 -33.97 -16.38 -6.89
C LEU A 415 -33.85 -16.02 -8.38
N LYS A 416 -34.71 -16.58 -9.24
CA LYS A 416 -34.73 -16.22 -10.67
C LYS A 416 -35.12 -14.78 -10.91
N GLU A 417 -36.12 -14.26 -10.16
CA GLU A 417 -36.53 -12.86 -10.27
C GLU A 417 -35.42 -11.91 -9.85
N VAL A 418 -34.76 -12.20 -8.72
CA VAL A 418 -33.64 -11.41 -8.21
C VAL A 418 -32.45 -11.51 -9.16
N GLU A 419 -32.14 -12.70 -9.72
CA GLU A 419 -31.06 -12.89 -10.69
C GLU A 419 -31.26 -12.07 -11.97
N GLU A 420 -32.48 -11.88 -12.43
CA GLU A 420 -32.78 -11.02 -13.58
C GLU A 420 -32.52 -9.54 -13.28
N THR A 421 -32.83 -9.08 -12.08
CA THR A 421 -32.48 -7.70 -11.65
C THR A 421 -30.97 -7.51 -11.48
N LEU A 422 -30.27 -8.50 -10.95
CA LEU A 422 -28.80 -8.46 -10.77
C LEU A 422 -28.03 -8.41 -12.10
N LYS A 423 -28.57 -8.92 -13.20
CA LYS A 423 -27.93 -8.82 -14.53
C LYS A 423 -27.68 -7.38 -14.98
N ASN A 424 -28.41 -6.42 -14.44
CA ASN A 424 -28.32 -5.00 -14.78
C ASN A 424 -27.47 -4.18 -13.80
N VAL A 425 -27.02 -4.78 -12.69
CA VAL A 425 -26.17 -4.10 -11.71
C VAL A 425 -24.76 -3.94 -12.25
N GLN A 426 -24.32 -2.70 -12.40
CA GLN A 426 -23.00 -2.36 -12.95
C GLN A 426 -22.25 -1.43 -12.01
N VAL A 427 -20.93 -1.58 -12.01
CA VAL A 427 -20.00 -0.63 -11.36
C VAL A 427 -20.07 0.70 -12.11
N THR A 428 -20.15 1.79 -11.38
CA THR A 428 -20.26 3.15 -11.94
C THR A 428 -19.00 3.97 -11.64
N GLU A 429 -18.79 5.06 -12.38
CA GLU A 429 -17.72 6.02 -12.12
C GLU A 429 -17.84 6.66 -10.72
N GLU A 430 -19.06 6.81 -10.21
CA GLU A 430 -19.30 7.29 -8.85
C GLU A 430 -18.78 6.34 -7.78
N ASP A 431 -18.89 5.03 -7.99
CA ASP A 431 -18.38 4.02 -7.05
C ASP A 431 -16.86 4.09 -6.99
N ILE A 432 -16.19 4.17 -8.15
CA ILE A 432 -14.74 4.32 -8.24
C ILE A 432 -14.28 5.64 -7.57
N SER A 433 -14.97 6.74 -7.86
CA SER A 433 -14.65 8.05 -7.30
C SER A 433 -14.83 8.11 -5.79
N LYS A 434 -15.84 7.44 -5.24
CA LYS A 434 -16.05 7.32 -3.77
C LYS A 434 -14.90 6.56 -3.10
N VAL A 435 -14.43 5.47 -3.70
CA VAL A 435 -13.29 4.72 -3.15
C VAL A 435 -12.04 5.58 -3.14
N ILE A 436 -11.76 6.31 -4.22
CA ILE A 436 -10.62 7.23 -4.27
C ILE A 436 -10.76 8.33 -3.22
N GLU A 437 -11.96 8.89 -3.03
CA GLU A 437 -12.24 9.87 -1.97
C GLU A 437 -11.92 9.30 -0.58
N LEU A 438 -12.34 8.06 -0.30
CA LEU A 438 -12.03 7.38 0.97
C LEU A 438 -10.53 7.20 1.19
N TRP A 439 -9.78 6.87 0.15
CA TRP A 439 -8.33 6.61 0.28
C TRP A 439 -7.47 7.86 0.28
N THR A 440 -7.86 8.88 -0.49
CA THR A 440 -7.02 10.07 -0.75
C THR A 440 -7.55 11.33 -0.08
N GLY A 441 -8.82 11.35 0.34
CA GLY A 441 -9.52 12.53 0.84
C GLY A 441 -9.90 13.54 -0.26
N ILE A 442 -9.75 13.19 -1.54
CA ILE A 442 -10.10 14.06 -2.67
C ILE A 442 -11.60 13.91 -2.97
N PRO A 443 -12.41 14.99 -2.95
CA PRO A 443 -13.84 14.90 -3.17
C PRO A 443 -14.23 14.26 -4.51
N ALA A 444 -15.20 13.33 -4.50
CA ALA A 444 -15.63 12.56 -5.68
C ALA A 444 -16.08 13.45 -6.85
N ASN A 445 -16.75 14.58 -6.56
CA ASN A 445 -17.17 15.54 -7.58
C ASN A 445 -16.02 16.22 -8.33
N LYS A 446 -14.84 16.32 -7.71
CA LYS A 446 -13.63 16.84 -8.35
C LYS A 446 -12.94 15.78 -9.21
N ILE A 447 -13.04 14.51 -8.84
CA ILE A 447 -12.46 13.39 -9.57
C ILE A 447 -13.20 13.18 -10.91
N ALA A 448 -14.53 13.30 -10.91
CA ALA A 448 -15.38 13.12 -12.08
C ALA A 448 -15.22 14.24 -13.14
N GLN A 449 -14.66 15.41 -12.77
CA GLN A 449 -14.43 16.48 -13.73
C GLN A 449 -13.24 16.18 -14.65
N THR A 450 -13.45 16.30 -15.96
CA THR A 450 -12.36 16.08 -16.92
C THR A 450 -11.30 17.20 -16.81
N GLU A 451 -10.03 16.85 -16.93
CA GLU A 451 -8.91 17.80 -16.91
C GLU A 451 -9.06 18.91 -17.96
N TYR A 452 -9.66 18.58 -19.09
CA TYR A 452 -9.90 19.53 -20.19
C TYR A 452 -10.91 20.62 -19.82
N ASP A 453 -11.96 20.29 -19.04
CA ASP A 453 -12.95 21.27 -18.60
C ASP A 453 -12.36 22.25 -17.60
N LYS A 454 -11.56 21.78 -16.66
CA LYS A 454 -10.81 22.66 -15.73
C LYS A 454 -9.88 23.62 -16.44
N ILE A 455 -9.10 23.11 -17.41
CA ILE A 455 -8.16 23.92 -18.20
C ILE A 455 -8.89 24.93 -19.08
N LYS A 456 -10.09 24.62 -19.57
CA LYS A 456 -10.91 25.52 -20.39
C LYS A 456 -11.30 26.78 -19.64
N HIS A 457 -11.71 26.64 -18.38
CA HIS A 457 -12.19 27.73 -17.51
C HIS A 457 -11.10 28.33 -16.61
N LEU A 458 -9.87 27.81 -16.65
CA LEU A 458 -8.76 28.18 -15.78
C LEU A 458 -8.50 29.70 -15.77
N LYS A 459 -8.51 30.36 -16.94
CA LYS A 459 -8.27 31.81 -17.04
C LYS A 459 -9.31 32.59 -16.24
N GLU A 460 -10.59 32.23 -16.36
CA GLU A 460 -11.69 32.92 -15.70
C GLU A 460 -11.64 32.71 -14.17
N ALA A 461 -11.30 31.52 -13.75
CA ALA A 461 -11.14 31.18 -12.33
C ALA A 461 -9.97 31.96 -11.70
N LEU A 462 -8.81 32.00 -12.37
CA LEU A 462 -7.65 32.78 -11.90
C LEU A 462 -7.94 34.26 -11.83
N SER A 463 -8.60 34.86 -12.86
CA SER A 463 -8.90 36.30 -12.92
C SER A 463 -9.88 36.76 -11.83
N LYS A 464 -10.73 35.91 -11.31
CA LYS A 464 -11.64 36.22 -10.19
C LYS A 464 -10.90 36.48 -8.88
N ARG A 465 -9.79 35.76 -8.65
CA ARG A 465 -9.04 35.80 -7.37
C ARG A 465 -7.76 36.62 -7.43
N VAL A 466 -7.16 36.77 -8.63
CA VAL A 466 -5.92 37.53 -8.83
C VAL A 466 -6.20 38.81 -9.57
N ILE A 467 -6.27 39.91 -8.83
CA ILE A 467 -6.65 41.25 -9.35
C ILE A 467 -5.42 41.99 -9.85
N GLY A 468 -5.54 42.68 -10.98
CA GLY A 468 -4.53 43.58 -11.53
C GLY A 468 -3.34 42.92 -12.20
N GLN A 469 -3.46 41.63 -12.54
CA GLN A 469 -2.38 40.85 -13.19
C GLN A 469 -2.89 40.08 -14.41
N ASP A 470 -3.78 40.66 -15.21
CA ASP A 470 -4.45 39.99 -16.33
C ASP A 470 -3.49 39.41 -17.37
N GLU A 471 -2.40 40.14 -17.67
CA GLU A 471 -1.36 39.65 -18.60
C GLU A 471 -0.62 38.43 -18.06
N ALA A 472 -0.34 38.40 -16.73
CA ALA A 472 0.30 37.28 -16.07
C ALA A 472 -0.60 36.05 -16.08
N VAL A 473 -1.88 36.23 -15.74
CA VAL A 473 -2.91 35.17 -15.76
C VAL A 473 -3.07 34.58 -17.17
N ASP A 474 -3.14 35.44 -18.19
CA ASP A 474 -3.29 35.01 -19.60
C ASP A 474 -2.09 34.16 -20.07
N LYS A 475 -0.84 34.57 -19.75
CA LYS A 475 0.38 33.82 -20.09
C LYS A 475 0.42 32.47 -19.41
N VAL A 476 0.13 32.41 -18.08
CA VAL A 476 0.10 31.18 -17.32
C VAL A 476 -0.95 30.23 -17.86
N ALA A 477 -2.18 30.70 -18.07
CA ALA A 477 -3.26 29.84 -18.59
C ALA A 477 -2.93 29.30 -20.00
N LYS A 478 -2.34 30.11 -20.89
CA LYS A 478 -1.92 29.67 -22.23
C LYS A 478 -0.80 28.62 -22.17
N ALA A 479 0.20 28.81 -21.33
CA ALA A 479 1.31 27.89 -21.20
C ALA A 479 0.85 26.55 -20.63
N ILE A 480 -0.03 26.54 -19.64
CA ILE A 480 -0.61 25.32 -19.08
C ILE A 480 -1.45 24.59 -20.13
N LYS A 481 -2.31 25.29 -20.88
CA LYS A 481 -3.06 24.70 -21.99
C LYS A 481 -2.12 24.02 -22.98
N ARG A 482 -1.02 24.66 -23.38
CA ARG A 482 -0.02 24.13 -24.30
C ARG A 482 0.67 22.87 -23.76
N THR A 483 1.07 22.86 -22.49
CA THR A 483 1.78 21.76 -21.87
C THR A 483 0.88 20.54 -21.67
N ARG A 484 -0.39 20.74 -21.29
CA ARG A 484 -1.33 19.66 -21.04
C ARG A 484 -1.88 18.99 -22.31
N VAL A 485 -1.92 19.67 -23.43
CA VAL A 485 -2.28 19.07 -24.74
C VAL A 485 -1.18 18.14 -25.27
N GLN A 486 0.02 18.16 -24.70
CA GLN A 486 1.13 17.22 -24.95
C GLN A 486 1.43 16.96 -26.43
N LEU A 487 1.61 17.99 -27.22
CA LEU A 487 1.99 17.88 -28.62
C LEU A 487 3.43 17.35 -28.85
N SER A 488 4.22 17.23 -27.77
CA SER A 488 5.62 16.77 -27.80
C SER A 488 5.77 15.35 -27.27
N LYS A 489 6.67 14.57 -27.88
CA LYS A 489 7.01 13.21 -27.38
C LYS A 489 7.72 13.21 -25.99
N ARG A 490 8.36 14.32 -25.64
CA ARG A 490 9.02 14.48 -24.32
C ARG A 490 8.03 15.12 -23.37
N ARG A 491 7.73 14.43 -22.27
CA ARG A 491 6.91 14.94 -21.18
C ARG A 491 7.80 15.74 -20.25
N ARG A 492 7.50 17.02 -20.06
CA ARG A 492 8.20 17.94 -19.17
C ARG A 492 7.20 18.67 -18.30
N PRO A 493 7.57 19.03 -17.04
CA PRO A 493 6.73 19.89 -16.22
C PRO A 493 6.55 21.27 -16.86
N ALA A 494 5.36 21.88 -16.67
CA ALA A 494 5.18 23.27 -17.01
C ALA A 494 6.04 24.15 -16.08
N SER A 495 6.78 25.09 -16.62
CA SER A 495 7.80 25.83 -15.88
C SER A 495 7.69 27.35 -16.06
N PHE A 496 7.67 28.06 -14.92
CA PHE A 496 7.47 29.50 -14.88
C PHE A 496 8.51 30.18 -13.99
N ILE A 497 8.92 31.39 -14.39
CA ILE A 497 9.59 32.34 -13.49
C ILE A 497 8.69 33.56 -13.32
N PHE A 498 8.28 33.85 -12.09
CA PHE A 498 7.49 35.01 -11.71
C PHE A 498 8.42 36.10 -11.16
N VAL A 499 8.50 37.22 -11.86
CA VAL A 499 9.40 38.33 -11.50
C VAL A 499 8.58 39.58 -11.20
N GLY A 500 8.94 40.31 -10.16
CA GLY A 500 8.29 41.56 -9.80
C GLY A 500 8.47 41.94 -8.33
N PRO A 501 7.98 43.10 -7.91
CA PRO A 501 8.06 43.57 -6.53
C PRO A 501 7.43 42.59 -5.51
N THR A 502 7.73 42.77 -4.24
CA THR A 502 7.04 42.04 -3.16
C THR A 502 5.58 42.50 -3.04
N GLY A 503 4.68 41.60 -2.74
CA GLY A 503 3.27 41.88 -2.48
C GLY A 503 2.41 42.22 -3.71
N VAL A 504 2.83 41.87 -4.94
CA VAL A 504 2.04 42.07 -6.18
C VAL A 504 1.17 40.86 -6.56
N GLY A 505 1.16 39.79 -5.75
CA GLY A 505 0.31 38.61 -5.98
C GLY A 505 1.01 37.40 -6.58
N LYS A 506 2.37 37.34 -6.67
CA LYS A 506 3.11 36.17 -7.20
C LYS A 506 2.73 34.86 -6.51
N THR A 507 2.84 34.83 -5.19
CA THR A 507 2.55 33.61 -4.38
C THR A 507 1.05 33.30 -4.38
N GLU A 508 0.19 34.30 -4.47
CA GLU A 508 -1.26 34.11 -4.52
C GLU A 508 -1.69 33.42 -5.83
N LEU A 509 -1.15 33.88 -6.98
CA LEU A 509 -1.40 33.23 -8.26
C LEU A 509 -0.98 31.72 -8.20
N VAL A 510 0.13 31.40 -7.53
CA VAL A 510 0.59 30.01 -7.38
C VAL A 510 -0.38 29.19 -6.56
N LYS A 511 -0.90 29.73 -5.46
CA LYS A 511 -1.90 29.04 -4.60
C LYS A 511 -3.18 28.76 -5.37
N VAL A 512 -3.76 29.80 -5.96
CA VAL A 512 -4.99 29.68 -6.75
C VAL A 512 -4.81 28.73 -7.92
N LEU A 513 -3.66 28.77 -8.59
CA LEU A 513 -3.32 27.85 -9.67
C LEU A 513 -3.31 26.39 -9.18
N GLY A 514 -2.76 26.12 -8.00
CA GLY A 514 -2.75 24.80 -7.39
C GLY A 514 -4.17 24.30 -7.10
N GLU A 515 -4.98 25.14 -6.46
CA GLU A 515 -6.36 24.83 -6.08
C GLU A 515 -7.28 24.57 -7.29
N GLU A 516 -7.06 25.28 -8.41
CA GLU A 516 -7.87 25.13 -9.63
C GLU A 516 -7.42 24.00 -10.56
N LEU A 517 -6.12 23.66 -10.55
CA LEU A 517 -5.59 22.60 -11.42
C LEU A 517 -5.63 21.22 -10.77
N PHE A 518 -5.40 21.16 -9.46
CA PHE A 518 -5.20 19.89 -8.77
C PHE A 518 -6.24 19.69 -7.68
N ASP A 519 -6.71 18.45 -7.57
CA ASP A 519 -7.77 18.06 -6.65
C ASP A 519 -7.24 17.70 -5.26
N ALA A 520 -5.92 17.79 -5.06
CA ALA A 520 -5.28 17.42 -3.81
C ALA A 520 -5.63 18.42 -2.68
N THR A 521 -5.72 17.93 -1.46
CA THR A 521 -5.99 18.72 -0.25
C THR A 521 -4.95 19.83 -0.05
N GLU A 522 -3.68 19.57 -0.42
CA GLU A 522 -2.56 20.50 -0.35
C GLU A 522 -1.75 20.44 -1.65
N PRO A 523 -2.21 21.09 -2.74
CA PRO A 523 -1.56 20.99 -4.04
C PRO A 523 -0.24 21.76 -4.14
N LEU A 524 0.10 22.59 -3.14
CA LEU A 524 1.27 23.46 -3.14
C LEU A 524 2.40 22.87 -2.30
N ILE A 525 3.53 22.58 -2.94
CA ILE A 525 4.80 22.26 -2.29
C ILE A 525 5.70 23.48 -2.35
N ARG A 526 5.84 24.20 -1.24
CA ARG A 526 6.72 25.36 -1.14
C ARG A 526 8.11 24.94 -0.68
N VAL A 527 9.12 25.46 -1.37
CA VAL A 527 10.54 25.31 -1.06
C VAL A 527 11.16 26.71 -1.03
N ASP A 528 11.55 27.17 0.16
CA ASP A 528 12.17 28.48 0.35
C ASP A 528 13.68 28.37 0.07
N MET A 529 14.16 29.09 -0.93
CA MET A 529 15.56 29.02 -1.35
C MET A 529 16.53 29.65 -0.35
N THR A 530 16.05 30.39 0.62
CA THR A 530 16.89 30.92 1.71
C THR A 530 17.45 29.80 2.59
N GLU A 531 16.77 28.66 2.68
CA GLU A 531 17.23 27.46 3.40
C GLU A 531 18.29 26.67 2.61
N TYR A 532 18.47 26.94 1.32
CA TYR A 532 19.35 26.22 0.39
C TYR A 532 20.46 27.09 -0.19
N MET A 533 20.96 28.02 0.60
CA MET A 533 22.08 28.89 0.24
C MET A 533 23.44 28.16 0.31
N GLU A 534 23.55 27.14 1.14
CA GLU A 534 24.78 26.39 1.37
C GLU A 534 24.80 25.05 0.61
N LYS A 535 26.01 24.62 0.22
CA LYS A 535 26.20 23.39 -0.56
C LYS A 535 25.63 22.13 0.11
N HIS A 536 25.75 22.02 1.44
CA HIS A 536 25.22 20.85 2.12
C HIS A 536 23.71 20.86 2.25
N SER A 537 23.06 21.99 2.15
CA SER A 537 21.60 22.05 2.17
C SER A 537 20.99 21.47 0.90
N VAL A 538 21.74 21.46 -0.22
CA VAL A 538 21.27 20.90 -1.50
C VAL A 538 21.01 19.38 -1.39
N SER A 539 21.82 18.65 -0.60
CA SER A 539 21.61 17.22 -0.37
C SER A 539 20.27 16.92 0.34
N LYS A 540 19.71 17.88 1.08
CA LYS A 540 18.37 17.69 1.68
C LYS A 540 17.25 17.59 0.65
N LEU A 541 17.44 18.17 -0.56
CA LEU A 541 16.41 18.13 -1.62
C LEU A 541 16.26 16.74 -2.22
N ILE A 542 17.39 16.07 -2.52
CA ILE A 542 17.44 14.78 -3.22
C ILE A 542 17.89 13.62 -2.35
N GLY A 543 18.31 13.89 -1.09
CA GLY A 543 18.87 12.94 -0.15
C GLY A 543 20.40 12.94 -0.11
N SER A 544 20.98 12.48 1.01
CA SER A 544 22.43 12.41 1.21
C SER A 544 23.04 11.22 0.46
N PRO A 545 24.24 11.35 -0.13
CA PRO A 545 24.93 10.23 -0.75
C PRO A 545 25.27 9.10 0.26
N PRO A 546 25.47 7.85 -0.21
CA PRO A 546 25.89 6.75 0.64
C PRO A 546 27.14 7.08 1.47
N GLY A 547 27.09 6.81 2.78
CA GLY A 547 28.19 7.04 3.70
C GLY A 547 28.17 8.38 4.44
N TYR A 548 27.22 9.25 4.18
CA TYR A 548 27.01 10.49 4.93
C TYR A 548 25.85 10.35 5.94
N VAL A 549 25.94 11.13 7.03
CA VAL A 549 24.86 11.20 8.03
C VAL A 549 23.55 11.64 7.34
N GLY A 550 22.45 10.92 7.59
CA GLY A 550 21.16 11.19 6.94
C GLY A 550 20.94 10.45 5.60
N PHE A 551 21.76 9.47 5.22
CA PHE A 551 21.53 8.65 4.02
C PHE A 551 20.22 7.88 4.03
N ASP A 552 19.76 7.44 5.22
CA ASP A 552 18.49 6.73 5.36
C ASP A 552 17.26 7.67 5.25
N GLU A 553 17.48 8.99 5.35
CA GLU A 553 16.45 10.00 5.14
C GLU A 553 16.28 10.26 3.64
N ALA A 554 15.05 10.09 3.14
CA ALA A 554 14.71 10.41 1.76
C ALA A 554 14.83 11.92 1.52
N GLY A 555 15.18 12.33 0.29
CA GLY A 555 15.22 13.74 -0.07
C GLY A 555 13.88 14.43 0.11
N GLN A 556 13.86 15.59 0.74
CA GLN A 556 12.63 16.30 1.08
C GLN A 556 11.78 16.64 -0.14
N LEU A 557 12.38 17.08 -1.24
CA LEU A 557 11.70 17.41 -2.47
C LEU A 557 11.22 16.14 -3.19
N THR A 558 12.12 15.17 -3.37
CA THR A 558 11.84 13.95 -4.10
C THR A 558 10.76 13.12 -3.41
N GLU A 559 10.75 13.04 -2.08
CA GLU A 559 9.74 12.32 -1.33
C GLU A 559 8.37 13.03 -1.37
N LYS A 560 8.34 14.38 -1.25
CA LYS A 560 7.10 15.14 -1.36
C LYS A 560 6.47 14.98 -2.74
N VAL A 561 7.27 15.05 -3.81
CA VAL A 561 6.78 14.89 -5.19
C VAL A 561 6.36 13.45 -5.47
N ARG A 562 7.09 12.46 -4.95
CA ARG A 562 6.70 11.05 -5.08
C ARG A 562 5.33 10.77 -4.47
N ARG A 563 5.06 11.38 -3.30
CA ARG A 563 3.75 11.25 -2.64
C ARG A 563 2.65 12.08 -3.31
N ARG A 564 3.01 13.21 -3.92
CA ARG A 564 2.07 14.17 -4.54
C ARG A 564 2.56 14.60 -5.91
N PRO A 565 2.49 13.73 -6.94
CA PRO A 565 3.00 14.04 -8.28
C PRO A 565 2.15 15.10 -9.00
N TYR A 566 0.88 15.26 -8.63
CA TYR A 566 0.00 16.31 -9.13
C TYR A 566 0.02 17.50 -8.16
N SER A 567 1.05 18.32 -8.27
CA SER A 567 1.26 19.46 -7.37
C SER A 567 1.93 20.64 -8.07
N VAL A 568 1.81 21.81 -7.47
CA VAL A 568 2.59 23.00 -7.85
C VAL A 568 3.80 23.09 -6.94
N LEU A 569 4.98 23.11 -7.54
CA LEU A 569 6.25 23.32 -6.84
C LEU A 569 6.60 24.78 -6.89
N LEU A 570 6.61 25.43 -5.74
CA LEU A 570 7.01 26.83 -5.63
C LEU A 570 8.44 26.92 -5.04
N PHE A 571 9.39 27.34 -5.86
CA PHE A 571 10.73 27.73 -5.43
C PHE A 571 10.74 29.24 -5.17
N ASP A 572 10.67 29.63 -3.90
CA ASP A 572 10.56 31.03 -3.51
C ASP A 572 11.96 31.65 -3.36
N GLU A 573 12.15 32.89 -3.87
CA GLU A 573 13.40 33.61 -3.86
C GLU A 573 14.58 32.89 -4.54
N ILE A 574 14.38 32.46 -5.79
CA ILE A 574 15.34 31.62 -6.54
C ILE A 574 16.75 32.26 -6.66
N GLU A 575 16.86 33.58 -6.59
CA GLU A 575 18.12 34.32 -6.56
C GLU A 575 19.00 34.02 -5.33
N LYS A 576 18.45 33.44 -4.28
CA LYS A 576 19.16 33.04 -3.06
C LYS A 576 19.73 31.64 -3.12
N ALA A 577 19.28 30.83 -4.06
CA ALA A 577 19.63 29.42 -4.16
C ALA A 577 21.12 29.21 -4.49
N HIS A 578 21.73 28.17 -3.90
CA HIS A 578 23.07 27.72 -4.29
C HIS A 578 23.09 27.26 -5.77
N PRO A 579 24.19 27.48 -6.52
CA PRO A 579 24.29 27.07 -7.94
C PRO A 579 24.00 25.60 -8.21
N ASP A 580 24.27 24.69 -7.25
CA ASP A 580 23.97 23.26 -7.40
C ASP A 580 22.46 22.98 -7.42
N VAL A 581 21.61 23.82 -6.80
CA VAL A 581 20.15 23.72 -6.93
C VAL A 581 19.73 23.98 -8.37
N MET A 582 20.36 24.93 -9.05
CA MET A 582 20.11 25.22 -10.47
C MET A 582 20.42 24.02 -11.36
N ASN A 583 21.47 23.25 -11.04
CA ASN A 583 21.82 22.05 -11.79
C ASN A 583 20.76 20.94 -11.62
N ILE A 584 20.21 20.79 -10.41
CA ILE A 584 19.10 19.86 -10.14
C ILE A 584 17.82 20.27 -10.92
N LEU A 585 17.49 21.56 -10.84
CA LEU A 585 16.33 22.09 -11.57
C LEU A 585 16.49 21.94 -13.08
N LEU A 586 17.70 22.17 -13.64
CA LEU A 586 17.99 21.93 -15.05
C LEU A 586 17.67 20.49 -15.47
N GLN A 587 18.09 19.51 -14.66
CA GLN A 587 17.80 18.12 -14.95
C GLN A 587 16.28 17.84 -14.95
N ILE A 588 15.56 18.37 -13.95
CA ILE A 588 14.10 18.23 -13.86
C ILE A 588 13.41 18.88 -15.08
N LEU A 589 13.84 20.07 -15.48
CA LEU A 589 13.27 20.80 -16.62
C LEU A 589 13.56 20.14 -17.97
N ASP A 590 14.67 19.40 -18.09
CA ASP A 590 15.05 18.72 -19.33
C ASP A 590 14.45 17.32 -19.47
N GLU A 591 14.58 16.52 -18.42
CA GLU A 591 14.24 15.10 -18.44
C GLU A 591 12.87 14.81 -17.84
N GLY A 592 12.29 15.77 -17.11
CA GLY A 592 11.03 15.57 -16.36
C GLY A 592 11.16 14.61 -15.16
N ARG A 593 12.38 14.17 -14.83
CA ARG A 593 12.63 13.21 -13.74
C ARG A 593 14.03 13.39 -13.16
N ILE A 594 14.19 12.94 -11.92
CA ILE A 594 15.48 12.92 -11.22
C ILE A 594 15.61 11.65 -10.41
N ASN A 595 16.84 11.15 -10.24
CA ASN A 595 17.12 10.05 -9.33
C ASN A 595 17.44 10.59 -7.94
N ASP A 596 16.78 10.03 -6.92
CA ASP A 596 17.12 10.31 -5.53
C ASP A 596 18.44 9.64 -5.09
N SER A 597 18.90 9.93 -3.86
CA SER A 597 20.11 9.32 -3.30
C SER A 597 20.03 7.81 -3.16
N GLN A 598 18.83 7.22 -3.15
CA GLN A 598 18.61 5.78 -3.10
C GLN A 598 18.55 5.14 -4.50
N GLY A 599 18.74 5.92 -5.56
CA GLY A 599 18.70 5.47 -6.95
C GLY A 599 17.29 5.27 -7.51
N ARG A 600 16.24 5.75 -6.83
CA ARG A 600 14.87 5.70 -7.33
C ARG A 600 14.62 6.88 -8.26
N SER A 601 13.98 6.62 -9.39
CA SER A 601 13.58 7.68 -10.34
C SER A 601 12.27 8.31 -9.88
N VAL A 602 12.27 9.62 -9.67
CA VAL A 602 11.08 10.41 -9.30
C VAL A 602 10.66 11.27 -10.50
N SER A 603 9.42 11.10 -10.96
CA SER A 603 8.87 11.85 -12.09
C SER A 603 8.27 13.18 -11.62
N PHE A 604 8.56 14.24 -12.38
CA PHE A 604 8.01 15.59 -12.20
C PHE A 604 7.08 15.98 -13.37
N GLU A 605 6.79 15.06 -14.28
CA GLU A 605 6.04 15.34 -15.53
C GLU A 605 4.67 15.94 -15.28
N ASN A 606 4.03 15.56 -14.17
CA ASN A 606 2.69 16.03 -13.79
C ASN A 606 2.70 17.25 -12.89
N THR A 607 3.88 17.73 -12.47
CA THR A 607 4.01 18.91 -11.62
C THR A 607 3.98 20.21 -12.46
N VAL A 608 3.68 21.33 -11.80
CA VAL A 608 3.88 22.67 -12.32
C VAL A 608 4.97 23.33 -11.50
N ILE A 609 6.05 23.75 -12.13
CA ILE A 609 7.19 24.38 -11.46
C ILE A 609 7.09 25.89 -11.59
N VAL A 610 7.04 26.57 -10.46
CA VAL A 610 7.03 28.05 -10.40
C VAL A 610 8.21 28.50 -9.53
N MET A 611 9.02 29.37 -10.08
CA MET A 611 10.12 30.04 -9.39
C MET A 611 9.76 31.49 -9.20
N THR A 612 9.90 32.08 -8.00
CA THR A 612 9.70 33.50 -7.79
C THR A 612 11.02 34.20 -7.63
N SER A 613 11.07 35.44 -8.12
CA SER A 613 12.21 36.33 -7.94
C SER A 613 11.77 37.78 -7.70
N ASN A 614 12.51 38.46 -6.86
CA ASN A 614 12.38 39.92 -6.64
C ASN A 614 13.44 40.71 -7.41
N ALA A 615 14.23 40.05 -8.28
CA ALA A 615 15.29 40.71 -9.06
C ALA A 615 14.75 41.80 -9.97
N GLY A 616 15.49 42.90 -10.09
CA GLY A 616 15.11 44.05 -10.91
C GLY A 616 14.05 44.98 -10.31
N SER A 617 13.53 44.68 -9.10
CA SER A 617 12.51 45.54 -8.45
C SER A 617 13.08 46.76 -7.73
N THR A 618 14.38 46.76 -7.43
CA THR A 618 15.06 47.84 -6.66
C THR A 618 15.78 48.88 -7.51
N ASP A 619 16.01 48.59 -8.79
CA ASP A 619 16.77 49.52 -9.67
C ASP A 619 15.89 50.70 -10.14
N ARG A 620 16.15 51.84 -9.56
CA ARG A 620 15.53 53.15 -9.91
C ARG A 620 16.16 53.83 -11.14
N ASP A 621 16.90 53.11 -11.97
CA ASP A 621 17.47 53.73 -13.18
C ASP A 621 16.35 54.12 -14.16
N THR A 622 16.19 55.40 -14.32
CA THR A 622 15.33 56.06 -15.32
C THR A 622 15.92 55.80 -16.70
N GLY A 623 15.49 54.65 -17.31
CA GLY A 623 15.83 54.41 -18.71
C GLY A 623 15.17 55.44 -19.62
N VAL A 624 15.96 56.33 -20.14
CA VAL A 624 15.54 57.29 -21.18
C VAL A 624 15.40 56.52 -22.49
N GLY A 625 14.17 56.14 -22.83
CA GLY A 625 13.83 55.52 -24.12
C GLY A 625 12.49 56.02 -24.60
N PHE A 626 12.50 56.74 -25.70
CA PHE A 626 11.29 57.20 -26.37
C PHE A 626 10.55 56.01 -26.98
N ASN A 627 9.24 55.84 -26.70
CA ASN A 627 8.29 54.86 -27.26
C ASN A 627 8.23 53.43 -26.65
N LYS A 628 8.63 53.20 -25.42
CA LYS A 628 8.34 51.88 -24.75
C LYS A 628 7.24 52.08 -23.72
N THR A 629 6.33 51.11 -23.61
CA THR A 629 5.34 51.06 -22.53
C THR A 629 6.01 50.72 -21.19
N ASP A 630 5.43 51.15 -20.08
CA ASP A 630 5.96 50.86 -18.73
C ASP A 630 6.13 49.37 -18.50
N SER A 631 5.28 48.53 -19.10
CA SER A 631 5.38 47.06 -19.03
C SER A 631 6.57 46.50 -19.82
N ASP A 632 6.94 47.10 -20.97
CA ASP A 632 8.10 46.69 -21.76
C ASP A 632 9.41 47.03 -21.05
N ILE A 633 9.45 48.20 -20.40
CA ILE A 633 10.61 48.63 -19.60
C ILE A 633 10.81 47.71 -18.40
N ALA A 634 9.72 47.36 -17.70
CA ALA A 634 9.76 46.41 -16.58
C ALA A 634 10.25 45.02 -17.01
N LYS A 635 9.81 44.58 -18.20
CA LYS A 635 10.23 43.29 -18.77
C LYS A 635 11.71 43.26 -19.13
N ASP A 636 12.22 44.32 -19.78
CA ASP A 636 13.64 44.43 -20.13
C ASP A 636 14.53 44.48 -18.88
N LYS A 637 14.12 45.18 -17.83
CA LYS A 637 14.82 45.21 -16.54
C LYS A 637 14.81 43.86 -15.86
N ALA A 638 13.66 43.20 -15.80
CA ALA A 638 13.53 41.85 -15.23
C ALA A 638 14.43 40.86 -15.97
N MET A 639 14.44 40.89 -17.31
CA MET A 639 15.28 40.01 -18.13
C MET A 639 16.77 40.30 -17.92
N LYS A 640 17.19 41.54 -17.76
CA LYS A 640 18.57 41.89 -17.45
C LYS A 640 18.97 41.34 -16.09
N ALA A 641 18.16 41.60 -15.06
CA ALA A 641 18.43 41.12 -13.72
C ALA A 641 18.46 39.57 -13.63
N LEU A 642 17.57 38.85 -14.35
CA LEU A 642 17.62 37.40 -14.41
C LEU A 642 18.91 36.87 -15.04
N ARG A 643 19.45 37.52 -16.07
CA ARG A 643 20.70 37.11 -16.73
C ARG A 643 21.93 37.30 -15.85
N ASP A 644 21.86 38.08 -14.80
CA ASP A 644 22.98 38.32 -13.88
C ASP A 644 23.23 37.13 -12.97
N PHE A 645 22.19 36.30 -12.67
CA PHE A 645 22.35 35.14 -11.80
C PHE A 645 21.93 33.80 -12.44
N LEU A 646 21.10 33.81 -13.51
CA LEU A 646 20.71 32.60 -14.24
C LEU A 646 21.49 32.45 -15.54
N ARG A 647 22.01 31.23 -15.77
CA ARG A 647 22.69 30.93 -17.03
C ARG A 647 21.72 30.97 -18.20
N PRO A 648 22.18 31.38 -19.41
CA PRO A 648 21.33 31.43 -20.61
C PRO A 648 20.63 30.07 -20.93
N GLU A 649 21.32 28.99 -20.67
CA GLU A 649 20.80 27.63 -20.87
C GLU A 649 19.62 27.33 -19.94
N PHE A 650 19.63 27.83 -18.70
CA PHE A 650 18.52 27.68 -17.75
C PHE A 650 17.30 28.47 -18.22
N LEU A 651 17.50 29.71 -18.64
CA LEU A 651 16.43 30.56 -19.17
C LEU A 651 15.77 29.98 -20.42
N GLY A 652 16.55 29.26 -21.26
CA GLY A 652 16.05 28.59 -22.47
C GLY A 652 15.19 27.36 -22.21
N ARG A 653 15.14 26.87 -20.95
CA ARG A 653 14.34 25.69 -20.55
C ARG A 653 13.02 26.06 -19.89
N ILE A 654 12.87 27.32 -19.52
CA ILE A 654 11.65 27.85 -18.91
C ILE A 654 10.61 28.10 -20.01
N ASP A 655 9.39 27.65 -19.78
CA ASP A 655 8.29 27.84 -20.73
C ASP A 655 7.84 29.27 -20.84
N GLU A 656 7.72 29.97 -19.70
CA GLU A 656 7.31 31.40 -19.69
C GLU A 656 7.96 32.18 -18.52
N ILE A 657 8.41 33.37 -18.84
CA ILE A 657 8.84 34.38 -17.84
C ILE A 657 7.72 35.41 -17.72
N VAL A 658 7.13 35.46 -16.53
CA VAL A 658 5.95 36.23 -16.21
C VAL A 658 6.34 37.41 -15.34
N VAL A 659 6.20 38.65 -15.87
CA VAL A 659 6.49 39.86 -15.13
C VAL A 659 5.20 40.36 -14.48
N PHE A 660 5.25 40.61 -13.17
CA PHE A 660 4.16 41.17 -12.40
C PHE A 660 4.28 42.69 -12.32
N ASN A 661 3.23 43.38 -12.69
CA ASN A 661 3.17 44.83 -12.66
C ASN A 661 2.88 45.34 -11.24
N PRO A 662 3.33 46.58 -10.91
CA PRO A 662 2.89 47.26 -9.68
C PRO A 662 1.37 47.40 -9.66
N LEU A 663 0.78 47.23 -8.48
CA LEU A 663 -0.67 47.37 -8.31
C LEU A 663 -1.10 48.85 -8.25
N THR A 664 -2.23 49.17 -8.86
CA THR A 664 -2.88 50.48 -8.77
C THR A 664 -3.76 50.56 -7.52
N GLU A 665 -4.15 51.78 -7.12
CA GLU A 665 -5.05 52.00 -5.98
C GLU A 665 -6.42 51.29 -6.16
N GLU A 666 -6.93 51.26 -7.40
CA GLU A 666 -8.15 50.52 -7.74
C GLU A 666 -7.97 48.99 -7.50
N ASN A 667 -6.81 48.47 -7.85
CA ASN A 667 -6.50 47.08 -7.59
C ASN A 667 -6.44 46.80 -6.09
N PHE A 668 -5.92 47.72 -5.27
CA PHE A 668 -5.92 47.61 -3.80
C PHE A 668 -7.35 47.55 -3.25
N ALA A 669 -8.28 48.35 -3.79
CA ALA A 669 -9.68 48.30 -3.36
C ALA A 669 -10.33 46.94 -3.70
N GLY A 670 -10.07 46.40 -4.89
CA GLY A 670 -10.56 45.09 -5.27
C GLY A 670 -9.98 43.98 -4.40
N ILE A 671 -8.67 44.01 -4.09
CA ILE A 671 -8.00 43.03 -3.21
C ILE A 671 -8.56 43.13 -1.79
N ALA A 672 -8.82 44.35 -1.27
CA ALA A 672 -9.44 44.53 0.03
C ALA A 672 -10.84 43.88 0.10
N GLY A 673 -11.62 44.02 -1.00
CA GLY A 673 -12.93 43.32 -1.11
C GLY A 673 -12.80 41.81 -1.01
N LEU A 674 -11.86 41.20 -1.74
CA LEU A 674 -11.62 39.75 -1.65
C LEU A 674 -11.22 39.31 -0.24
N MET A 675 -10.32 40.06 0.43
CA MET A 675 -9.89 39.75 1.80
C MET A 675 -11.04 39.84 2.81
N LEU A 676 -11.95 40.83 2.64
CA LEU A 676 -13.15 40.93 3.48
C LEU A 676 -14.16 39.82 3.16
N ASP A 677 -14.25 39.39 1.91
CA ASP A 677 -15.10 38.24 1.53
C ASP A 677 -14.59 36.92 2.14
N GLU A 678 -13.27 36.71 2.25
CA GLU A 678 -12.69 35.57 2.95
C GLU A 678 -13.10 35.53 4.44
N MET A 679 -13.35 36.70 5.07
CA MET A 679 -13.80 36.77 6.47
C MET A 679 -15.29 36.40 6.64
N LYS A 680 -16.10 36.42 5.57
CA LYS A 680 -17.53 36.09 5.66
C LYS A 680 -17.78 34.67 6.16
N SER A 681 -17.07 33.67 5.61
CA SER A 681 -17.27 32.27 5.96
C SER A 681 -17.05 32.00 7.46
N PRO A 682 -15.92 32.39 8.10
CA PRO A 682 -15.73 32.20 9.53
C PRO A 682 -16.75 32.98 10.42
N LEU A 683 -17.25 34.12 9.93
CA LEU A 683 -18.30 34.87 10.66
C LEU A 683 -19.67 34.26 10.48
N GLU A 684 -20.00 33.72 9.32
CA GLU A 684 -21.23 32.97 9.08
C GLU A 684 -21.33 31.71 9.91
N GLU A 685 -20.21 31.01 10.15
CA GLU A 685 -20.15 29.86 11.10
C GLU A 685 -20.56 30.27 12.53
N LYS A 686 -20.32 31.54 12.89
CA LYS A 686 -20.76 32.17 14.15
C LYS A 686 -22.13 32.84 14.06
N HIS A 687 -22.86 32.66 12.97
CA HIS A 687 -24.16 33.29 12.68
C HIS A 687 -24.11 34.81 12.58
N ILE A 688 -22.99 35.39 12.15
CA ILE A 688 -22.77 36.82 12.00
C ILE A 688 -22.64 37.17 10.52
N SER A 689 -23.47 38.03 9.98
CA SER A 689 -23.36 38.49 8.60
C SER A 689 -22.43 39.68 8.50
N LEU A 690 -21.47 39.67 7.55
CA LEU A 690 -20.55 40.77 7.29
C LEU A 690 -21.02 41.58 6.07
N ARG A 691 -21.13 42.93 6.25
CA ARG A 691 -21.43 43.89 5.17
C ARG A 691 -20.41 45.00 5.16
N TYR A 692 -20.03 45.47 3.98
CA TYR A 692 -19.10 46.59 3.82
C TYR A 692 -19.52 47.50 2.67
N THR A 693 -19.12 48.79 2.77
CA THR A 693 -19.41 49.79 1.75
C THR A 693 -18.23 50.00 0.80
N ASP A 694 -18.47 50.47 -0.44
CA ASP A 694 -17.41 50.76 -1.40
C ASP A 694 -16.46 51.87 -0.91
N GLU A 695 -16.97 52.77 -0.05
CA GLU A 695 -16.16 53.82 0.58
C GLU A 695 -15.17 53.24 1.58
N ALA A 696 -15.56 52.20 2.33
CA ALA A 696 -14.67 51.51 3.21
C ALA A 696 -13.54 50.82 2.44
N LEU A 697 -13.84 50.16 1.31
CA LEU A 697 -12.84 49.55 0.43
C LEU A 697 -11.82 50.59 -0.09
N LYS A 698 -12.30 51.75 -0.57
CA LYS A 698 -11.43 52.83 -1.05
C LYS A 698 -10.57 53.41 0.07
N THR A 699 -11.11 53.53 1.27
CA THR A 699 -10.37 54.02 2.45
C THR A 699 -9.27 53.06 2.87
N ILE A 700 -9.56 51.73 2.91
CA ILE A 700 -8.57 50.66 3.16
C ILE A 700 -7.46 50.75 2.10
N ALA A 701 -7.85 50.80 0.83
CA ALA A 701 -6.92 50.90 -0.30
C ALA A 701 -6.01 52.15 -0.18
N HIS A 702 -6.56 53.32 0.08
CA HIS A 702 -5.82 54.54 0.22
C HIS A 702 -4.81 54.51 1.39
N LYS A 703 -5.19 53.95 2.54
CA LYS A 703 -4.30 53.80 3.69
C LYS A 703 -3.16 52.80 3.44
N ALA A 704 -3.39 51.77 2.63
CA ALA A 704 -2.39 50.76 2.28
C ALA A 704 -1.53 51.18 1.08
N TYR A 705 -2.07 51.98 0.16
CA TYR A 705 -1.36 52.43 -1.05
C TYR A 705 -0.17 53.33 -0.74
N GLY A 706 0.92 53.14 -1.45
CA GLY A 706 2.15 53.91 -1.23
C GLY A 706 3.06 53.36 -0.12
N GLN A 707 2.64 52.32 0.59
CA GLN A 707 3.52 51.60 1.51
C GLN A 707 4.42 50.60 0.75
N LYS A 708 5.47 50.10 1.39
CA LYS A 708 6.55 49.34 0.70
C LYS A 708 6.24 47.88 0.41
N LEU A 709 5.22 47.29 1.04
CA LEU A 709 4.98 45.81 1.02
C LEU A 709 3.81 45.39 0.12
N GLY A 710 3.19 46.30 -0.61
CA GLY A 710 2.12 46.03 -1.57
C GLY A 710 0.85 45.45 -0.91
N ALA A 711 0.25 44.41 -1.47
CA ALA A 711 -0.97 43.80 -0.92
C ALA A 711 -0.83 43.29 0.52
N ARG A 712 0.39 43.08 1.03
CA ARG A 712 0.61 42.74 2.45
C ARG A 712 0.24 43.86 3.40
N ASP A 713 0.35 45.12 2.91
CA ASP A 713 -0.05 46.30 3.69
C ASP A 713 -1.57 46.38 3.83
N ILE A 714 -2.34 45.95 2.81
CA ILE A 714 -3.81 45.82 2.91
C ILE A 714 -4.20 44.88 4.05
N ARG A 715 -3.60 43.72 4.12
CA ARG A 715 -3.86 42.74 5.20
C ARG A 715 -3.55 43.30 6.58
N ARG A 716 -2.48 44.09 6.69
CA ARG A 716 -2.13 44.77 7.94
C ARG A 716 -3.17 45.83 8.34
N VAL A 717 -3.66 46.62 7.37
CA VAL A 717 -4.70 47.63 7.62
C VAL A 717 -6.02 46.93 8.04
N ILE A 718 -6.42 45.85 7.33
CA ILE A 718 -7.63 45.10 7.64
C ILE A 718 -7.51 44.51 9.05
N ARG A 719 -6.37 43.91 9.39
CA ARG A 719 -6.16 43.34 10.74
C ARG A 719 -6.36 44.42 11.81
N ASN A 720 -5.61 45.49 11.74
CA ASN A 720 -5.59 46.50 12.81
C ASN A 720 -6.88 47.33 12.90
N GLU A 721 -7.53 47.60 11.75
CA GLU A 721 -8.68 48.54 11.74
C GLU A 721 -10.03 47.84 11.58
N VAL A 722 -10.05 46.57 11.20
CA VAL A 722 -11.28 45.79 11.01
C VAL A 722 -11.33 44.59 11.93
N GLU A 723 -10.39 43.64 11.84
CA GLU A 723 -10.40 42.42 12.64
C GLU A 723 -10.34 42.72 14.15
N ASP A 724 -9.41 43.61 14.57
CA ASP A 724 -9.27 43.98 15.98
C ASP A 724 -10.56 44.59 16.52
N LYS A 725 -11.19 45.49 15.74
CA LYS A 725 -12.46 46.13 16.14
C LYS A 725 -13.65 45.15 16.18
N ILE A 726 -13.69 44.21 15.23
CA ILE A 726 -14.71 43.15 15.24
C ILE A 726 -14.52 42.27 16.49
N ALA A 727 -13.27 41.92 16.80
CA ALA A 727 -12.97 41.11 17.97
C ALA A 727 -13.34 41.83 19.29
N GLU A 728 -13.04 43.13 19.43
CA GLU A 728 -13.45 43.93 20.56
C GLU A 728 -14.99 43.98 20.70
N LEU A 729 -15.71 44.24 19.59
CA LEU A 729 -17.17 44.28 19.59
C LEU A 729 -17.82 42.96 20.00
N LEU A 730 -17.24 41.82 19.56
CA LEU A 730 -17.73 40.50 19.89
C LEU A 730 -17.42 40.10 21.36
N ILE A 731 -16.30 40.57 21.89
CA ILE A 731 -15.95 40.39 23.30
C ILE A 731 -16.84 41.23 24.22
N ASP A 732 -17.06 42.51 23.86
CA ASP A 732 -17.82 43.41 24.68
C ASP A 732 -19.33 43.12 24.73
N LYS A 733 -19.92 42.72 23.57
CA LYS A 733 -21.36 42.44 23.43
C LYS A 733 -21.76 40.99 23.60
N GLY A 734 -20.80 40.05 23.51
CA GLY A 734 -21.02 38.62 23.54
C GLY A 734 -21.40 38.04 22.17
N GLU A 735 -20.88 36.86 21.85
CA GLU A 735 -21.07 36.21 20.53
C GLU A 735 -22.56 35.95 20.15
N GLY A 736 -23.47 35.87 21.10
CA GLY A 736 -24.90 35.60 20.85
C GLY A 736 -25.79 36.83 20.63
N VAL A 737 -25.24 38.04 20.74
CA VAL A 737 -26.02 39.29 20.66
C VAL A 737 -25.85 40.01 19.31
N VAL A 738 -24.71 39.79 18.63
CA VAL A 738 -24.38 40.43 17.37
C VAL A 738 -24.83 39.55 16.21
N SER A 739 -25.81 40.01 15.42
CA SER A 739 -26.31 39.28 14.24
C SER A 739 -25.67 39.74 12.92
N ALA A 740 -25.17 40.96 12.87
CA ALA A 740 -24.47 41.48 11.70
C ALA A 740 -23.41 42.50 12.10
N VAL A 741 -22.36 42.60 11.27
CA VAL A 741 -21.30 43.61 11.36
C VAL A 741 -21.29 44.38 10.07
N ALA A 742 -21.33 45.74 10.20
CA ALA A 742 -21.25 46.66 9.06
C ALA A 742 -19.91 47.44 9.14
N ILE A 743 -19.17 47.42 8.02
CA ILE A 743 -17.94 48.22 7.86
C ILE A 743 -18.26 49.40 6.96
N SER A 744 -18.08 50.60 7.48
CA SER A 744 -18.27 51.86 6.76
C SER A 744 -17.02 52.74 6.88
N ALA A 745 -16.96 53.81 6.08
CA ALA A 745 -15.91 54.81 6.24
C ALA A 745 -16.56 56.18 6.43
N ASP A 746 -16.02 56.97 7.35
CA ASP A 746 -16.41 58.33 7.61
C ASP A 746 -15.17 59.20 7.80
N ASN A 747 -15.05 60.26 6.97
CA ASN A 747 -13.90 61.20 7.01
C ASN A 747 -12.51 60.55 6.92
N GLY A 748 -12.38 59.40 6.23
CA GLY A 748 -11.11 58.66 6.09
C GLY A 748 -10.79 57.72 7.23
N GLU A 749 -11.70 57.54 8.19
CA GLU A 749 -11.60 56.53 9.25
C GLU A 749 -12.55 55.38 9.02
N ILE A 750 -12.08 54.18 9.29
CA ILE A 750 -12.88 52.94 9.18
C ILE A 750 -13.69 52.76 10.46
N LYS A 751 -15.00 52.70 10.33
CA LYS A 751 -15.96 52.39 11.39
C LYS A 751 -16.50 50.97 11.24
N VAL A 752 -16.58 50.29 12.35
CA VAL A 752 -17.13 48.95 12.43
C VAL A 752 -18.27 48.98 13.42
N ASP A 753 -19.47 48.75 12.95
CA ASP A 753 -20.69 48.80 13.76
C ASP A 753 -21.35 47.43 13.83
N ALA A 754 -21.81 47.03 15.03
CA ALA A 754 -22.58 45.82 15.24
C ALA A 754 -24.09 46.12 15.09
N LEU A 755 -24.78 45.42 14.25
CA LEU A 755 -26.21 45.50 13.99
C LEU A 755 -26.96 44.32 14.62
#